data_2d28a7b7a752310bbdfd3a168ce25dd6
#
_entry.id   2d28a7b7a752310bbdfd3a168ce25dd6
#
_cell.length_a   1.000
_cell.length_b   1.000
_cell.length_c   1.000
_cell.angle_alpha   90.00
_cell.angle_beta   90.00
_cell.angle_gamma   90.00
#
_symmetry.space_group_name_H-M   'P 1'
#
loop_
_entity.id
_entity.type
_entity.pdbx_description
1 polymer ?
#
loop_
_entity_poly.entity_id
_entity_poly.type
_entity_poly.pdbx_seq_one_letter_code
_entity_poly.pdbx_strand_id
1 'polypeptide(L)'
;MKKVLTAAITLLFGAHIATAQNPAPAASSPTPSPSPGVAEVERVVVSGGAIEQSETDKAQSVTILTEDNLKLRTEATLGDTLAEQPGVAASGYTAGASRPVIHGQADNRVRVLNNGTELFDVSNLSPDHAPSVSTLLSQSIEVVHGPATILYGSGAIGGVANVTDNLIPVEQPAERLSGEVDGRFNSADLERSGAMALTLSPFQHLVVHAEGSILRTDDRSIPGFALDQRIRSQLTPEQRHDNGFGGNPFGEVPNTFVKTKDFGFGASYVWDKGYIGVSYNRFLSQYGVPDNPETDEPGVPPEPVHLSVRKDQYNVRSSIVEPVPWFSVANLKFVYTDYKHDEIDGDTVGATFKTKGVDSRIELVHQAIGPVEGSIGSQVFYKELSVLGEEAFLQPTETLAAAGFIFEEVKLTPVRLQLGARVEYDSVSIDSSDPELTSLTSPSQKDQQFLPVSGAAGAVYDFAQDWQLALNLTYSQRAPTAEELFARGPHDATFQFIIGDPNLGVEINRTVDLSLRKTAGHITGFISGYYTSYDGFIDFTATGEIEDNLPVYIYTPKNATFYGGEGRLDFHLLPLNITRSSEPADSKSVKNVITKGEETAEKNPNDLYVRVQADYVHAEDSSGEPLPRITPFRYGISLNYESEHWIASIEGWRVDAQNRVAEFETPTPGYTFLNASVGYKFQWGRTYNYLFARGTNLLDAEARDHLSFLKEVLPLPGRGVVVGLRTTF
;
A
#
# COMPACT_ATOMS: atom_id res chain seq x y z
N MET A 1 5.09 -26.77 -8.97
CA MET A 1 4.05 -27.14 -7.99
C MET A 1 4.31 -28.45 -7.21
N LYS A 2 4.55 -29.62 -7.82
CA LYS A 2 4.76 -30.86 -7.06
C LYS A 2 5.98 -30.84 -6.12
N LYS A 3 7.09 -30.22 -6.46
CA LYS A 3 8.33 -30.18 -5.63
C LYS A 3 8.25 -29.21 -4.45
N VAL A 4 7.51 -28.10 -4.57
CA VAL A 4 7.37 -27.10 -3.50
C VAL A 4 6.35 -27.53 -2.45
N LEU A 5 5.29 -28.21 -2.86
CA LEU A 5 4.27 -28.73 -1.93
C LEU A 5 4.83 -29.80 -0.97
N THR A 6 5.81 -30.59 -1.40
CA THR A 6 6.43 -31.63 -0.58
C THR A 6 7.32 -31.06 0.53
N ALA A 7 8.00 -29.94 0.29
CA ALA A 7 8.85 -29.28 1.29
C ALA A 7 8.04 -28.58 2.40
N ALA A 8 6.88 -27.99 2.05
CA ALA A 8 6.01 -27.32 3.02
C ALA A 8 5.25 -28.30 3.94
N ILE A 9 4.92 -29.48 3.44
CA ILE A 9 4.16 -30.50 4.21
C ILE A 9 5.06 -31.26 5.18
N THR A 10 6.34 -31.39 4.92
CA THR A 10 7.25 -32.16 5.80
C THR A 10 7.61 -31.42 7.10
N LEU A 11 7.43 -30.11 7.17
CA LEU A 11 7.67 -29.30 8.37
C LEU A 11 6.48 -29.23 9.34
N LEU A 12 5.29 -29.68 8.94
CA LEU A 12 4.03 -29.53 9.69
C LEU A 12 3.62 -30.72 10.58
N PHE A 13 4.28 -31.86 10.54
CA PHE A 13 3.81 -33.08 11.20
C PHE A 13 4.75 -33.69 12.28
N GLY A 14 5.60 -32.88 12.92
CA GLY A 14 6.56 -33.35 13.95
C GLY A 14 6.18 -33.10 15.43
N ALA A 15 4.99 -32.62 15.76
CA ALA A 15 4.61 -32.30 17.15
C ALA A 15 3.78 -33.40 17.80
N HIS A 16 4.35 -34.12 18.77
CA HIS A 16 3.65 -35.10 19.63
C HIS A 16 2.77 -34.36 20.65
N ILE A 17 1.48 -34.74 20.68
CA ILE A 17 0.49 -34.29 21.66
C ILE A 17 0.69 -35.01 22.97
N ALA A 18 1.09 -34.31 24.03
CA ALA A 18 1.06 -34.81 25.40
C ALA A 18 -0.23 -34.35 26.08
N THR A 19 -1.05 -35.28 26.53
CA THR A 19 -2.29 -35.01 27.27
C THR A 19 -1.99 -34.74 28.74
N ALA A 20 -2.40 -33.58 29.25
CA ALA A 20 -2.38 -33.25 30.67
C ALA A 20 -3.81 -33.19 31.25
N GLN A 21 -4.00 -33.77 32.42
CA GLN A 21 -5.27 -33.88 33.14
C GLN A 21 -5.64 -32.56 33.85
N ASN A 22 -6.93 -32.25 33.84
CA ASN A 22 -7.55 -31.09 34.51
C ASN A 22 -7.61 -31.24 36.05
N PRO A 23 -7.43 -30.14 36.81
CA PRO A 23 -8.00 -29.99 38.15
C PRO A 23 -9.27 -29.09 38.13
N ALA A 24 -10.19 -29.37 39.07
CA ALA A 24 -11.55 -28.88 39.20
C ALA A 24 -11.66 -27.35 39.55
N PRO A 25 -12.83 -26.72 39.28
CA PRO A 25 -12.99 -25.27 39.34
C PRO A 25 -13.26 -24.76 40.77
N ALA A 26 -12.67 -23.59 41.10
CA ALA A 26 -12.97 -22.80 42.26
C ALA A 26 -14.05 -21.75 41.96
N ALA A 27 -14.90 -21.48 42.93
CA ALA A 27 -16.10 -20.66 42.85
C ALA A 27 -15.87 -19.17 42.50
N SER A 28 -16.71 -18.63 41.64
CA SER A 28 -16.74 -17.25 41.17
C SER A 28 -17.46 -16.31 42.14
N SER A 29 -16.86 -15.14 42.44
CA SER A 29 -17.51 -13.97 43.03
C SER A 29 -18.13 -13.10 41.92
N PRO A 30 -19.21 -12.36 42.16
CA PRO A 30 -19.92 -11.64 41.11
C PRO A 30 -19.17 -10.40 40.66
N THR A 31 -19.03 -10.30 39.33
CA THR A 31 -18.44 -9.14 38.61
C THR A 31 -19.45 -7.97 38.60
N PRO A 32 -19.04 -6.73 38.84
CA PRO A 32 -19.89 -5.56 38.61
C PRO A 32 -20.13 -5.31 37.12
N SER A 33 -21.37 -4.91 36.79
CA SER A 33 -21.79 -4.52 35.44
C SER A 33 -20.94 -3.36 34.92
N PRO A 34 -20.56 -3.37 33.63
CA PRO A 34 -19.85 -2.26 33.02
C PRO A 34 -20.78 -1.03 32.87
N SER A 35 -20.29 0.12 33.27
CA SER A 35 -20.86 1.43 32.92
C SER A 35 -20.73 1.64 31.39
N PRO A 36 -21.60 2.46 30.75
CA PRO A 36 -21.54 2.70 29.33
C PRO A 36 -20.18 3.32 28.94
N GLY A 37 -19.48 2.64 28.02
CA GLY A 37 -18.09 2.91 27.70
C GLY A 37 -17.86 4.28 27.07
N VAL A 38 -16.82 4.91 27.53
CA VAL A 38 -16.08 5.95 26.82
C VAL A 38 -15.38 5.27 25.67
N ALA A 39 -15.50 5.81 24.46
CA ALA A 39 -14.79 5.29 23.30
C ALA A 39 -13.27 5.31 23.58
N GLU A 40 -12.65 4.13 23.68
CA GLU A 40 -11.20 4.00 23.79
C GLU A 40 -10.57 4.51 22.50
N VAL A 41 -9.59 5.40 22.61
CA VAL A 41 -8.73 5.76 21.48
C VAL A 41 -7.86 4.54 21.19
N GLU A 42 -8.13 3.90 20.08
CA GLU A 42 -7.40 2.73 19.65
C GLU A 42 -5.93 3.06 19.45
N ARG A 43 -5.05 2.32 20.11
CA ARG A 43 -3.60 2.41 19.90
C ARG A 43 -3.33 1.81 18.53
N VAL A 44 -2.98 2.67 17.58
CA VAL A 44 -2.65 2.23 16.23
C VAL A 44 -1.38 1.41 16.29
N VAL A 45 -1.50 0.12 16.01
CA VAL A 45 -0.40 -0.85 16.05
C VAL A 45 0.04 -1.16 14.63
N VAL A 46 1.33 -1.09 14.37
CA VAL A 46 1.90 -1.46 13.08
C VAL A 46 1.96 -2.98 12.96
N SER A 47 1.19 -3.54 12.02
CA SER A 47 0.97 -4.98 11.87
C SER A 47 2.07 -5.70 11.06
N GLY A 48 3.08 -5.00 10.61
CA GLY A 48 4.12 -5.52 9.70
C GLY A 48 5.09 -6.53 10.30
N GLY A 49 5.29 -6.53 11.61
CA GLY A 49 6.17 -7.46 12.34
C GLY A 49 5.42 -8.23 13.42
N ALA A 50 6.03 -9.28 13.95
CA ALA A 50 5.47 -10.06 15.06
C ALA A 50 5.53 -9.31 16.39
N ILE A 51 6.37 -8.27 16.50
CA ILE A 51 6.41 -7.39 17.65
C ILE A 51 5.49 -6.21 17.34
N GLU A 52 4.39 -6.12 18.08
CA GLU A 52 3.48 -4.99 17.99
C GLU A 52 4.17 -3.72 18.54
N GLN A 53 4.26 -2.71 17.71
CA GLN A 53 4.88 -1.42 18.06
C GLN A 53 3.96 -0.28 17.66
N SER A 54 3.89 0.76 18.48
CA SER A 54 3.21 1.99 18.07
C SER A 54 4.02 2.74 17.01
N GLU A 55 3.40 3.64 16.27
CA GLU A 55 4.05 4.52 15.30
C GLU A 55 5.26 5.26 15.93
N THR A 56 5.13 5.69 17.19
CA THR A 56 6.19 6.42 17.91
C THR A 56 7.30 5.54 18.46
N ASP A 57 7.11 4.23 18.54
CA ASP A 57 8.14 3.30 19.01
C ASP A 57 9.14 2.92 17.93
N LYS A 58 8.79 3.09 16.66
CA LYS A 58 9.65 2.76 15.52
C LYS A 58 10.67 3.86 15.21
N ALA A 59 11.90 3.46 14.88
CA ALA A 59 12.91 4.38 14.36
C ALA A 59 12.54 4.88 12.95
N GLN A 60 11.94 4.00 12.13
CA GLN A 60 11.48 4.30 10.78
C GLN A 60 10.17 5.09 10.80
N SER A 61 9.98 6.00 9.84
CA SER A 61 8.73 6.74 9.67
C SER A 61 7.63 5.80 9.15
N VAL A 62 6.45 5.86 9.78
CA VAL A 62 5.28 5.07 9.39
C VAL A 62 4.06 5.98 9.42
N THR A 63 3.21 5.90 8.42
CA THR A 63 1.90 6.56 8.38
C THR A 63 0.81 5.50 8.43
N ILE A 64 -0.20 5.69 9.28
CA ILE A 64 -1.30 4.73 9.40
C ILE A 64 -2.63 5.47 9.23
N LEU A 65 -3.43 4.99 8.29
CA LEU A 65 -4.82 5.40 8.10
C LEU A 65 -5.74 4.33 8.68
N THR A 66 -6.58 4.70 9.61
CA THR A 66 -7.54 3.81 10.26
C THR A 66 -8.93 4.41 10.28
N GLU A 67 -9.94 3.56 10.46
CA GLU A 67 -11.33 3.90 10.78
C GLU A 67 -11.95 5.06 9.99
N ASP A 68 -12.48 6.05 10.68
CA ASP A 68 -13.23 7.17 10.09
C ASP A 68 -12.35 8.02 9.17
N ASN A 69 -11.06 8.18 9.49
CA ASN A 69 -10.11 8.89 8.64
C ASN A 69 -9.86 8.15 7.32
N LEU A 70 -9.77 6.81 7.37
CA LEU A 70 -9.67 5.99 6.17
C LEU A 70 -10.95 6.09 5.34
N LYS A 71 -12.13 5.91 5.97
CA LYS A 71 -13.43 5.97 5.28
C LYS A 71 -13.68 7.33 4.61
N LEU A 72 -13.29 8.42 5.25
CA LEU A 72 -13.42 9.77 4.70
C LEU A 72 -12.52 10.01 3.47
N ARG A 73 -11.33 9.36 3.44
CA ARG A 73 -10.31 9.55 2.39
C ARG A 73 -10.28 8.46 1.34
N THR A 74 -11.04 7.36 1.52
CA THR A 74 -11.10 6.25 0.56
C THR A 74 -11.46 6.76 -0.83
N GLU A 75 -10.67 6.38 -1.82
CA GLU A 75 -10.88 6.62 -3.25
C GLU A 75 -10.94 5.26 -3.99
N ALA A 76 -11.21 5.28 -5.30
CA ALA A 76 -11.34 4.07 -6.10
C ALA A 76 -10.05 3.23 -6.13
N THR A 77 -8.88 3.87 -5.97
CA THR A 77 -7.57 3.23 -5.99
C THR A 77 -6.81 3.41 -4.68
N LEU A 78 -5.84 2.54 -4.44
CA LEU A 78 -4.97 2.64 -3.27
C LEU A 78 -4.06 3.87 -3.33
N GLY A 79 -3.50 4.17 -4.51
CA GLY A 79 -2.63 5.34 -4.71
C GLY A 79 -3.37 6.64 -4.37
N ASP A 80 -4.55 6.84 -4.91
CA ASP A 80 -5.34 8.04 -4.69
C ASP A 80 -5.81 8.17 -3.23
N THR A 81 -6.13 7.05 -2.57
CA THR A 81 -6.48 7.01 -1.14
C THR A 81 -5.33 7.53 -0.26
N LEU A 82 -4.08 7.29 -0.66
CA LEU A 82 -2.87 7.66 0.09
C LEU A 82 -2.25 8.99 -0.34
N ALA A 83 -2.62 9.56 -1.47
CA ALA A 83 -1.94 10.68 -2.14
C ALA A 83 -1.82 11.96 -1.29
N GLU A 84 -2.72 12.18 -0.33
CA GLU A 84 -2.71 13.35 0.55
C GLU A 84 -1.82 13.17 1.82
N GLN A 85 -1.13 12.01 1.94
CA GLN A 85 -0.21 11.78 3.07
C GLN A 85 1.17 12.39 2.76
N PRO A 86 1.85 13.01 3.75
CA PRO A 86 3.22 13.48 3.57
C PRO A 86 4.14 12.34 3.12
N GLY A 87 5.01 12.63 2.13
CA GLY A 87 5.95 11.65 1.59
C GLY A 87 5.34 10.58 0.68
N VAL A 88 4.01 10.57 0.48
CA VAL A 88 3.31 9.62 -0.39
C VAL A 88 2.58 10.36 -1.50
N ALA A 89 2.78 9.95 -2.73
CA ALA A 89 2.05 10.42 -3.91
C ALA A 89 1.36 9.25 -4.61
N ALA A 90 0.60 9.53 -5.65
CA ALA A 90 -0.07 8.54 -6.49
C ALA A 90 0.56 8.52 -7.88
N SER A 91 0.61 7.36 -8.54
CA SER A 91 1.08 7.27 -9.93
C SER A 91 0.04 7.80 -10.94
N GLY A 92 -1.24 7.79 -10.58
CA GLY A 92 -2.33 8.46 -11.29
C GLY A 92 -2.47 8.14 -12.77
N TYR A 93 -2.26 6.88 -13.19
CA TYR A 93 -2.32 6.55 -14.63
C TYR A 93 -3.74 6.71 -15.17
N THR A 94 -4.72 6.03 -14.59
CA THR A 94 -6.16 6.20 -14.93
C THR A 94 -7.01 6.33 -13.65
N ALA A 95 -8.32 6.52 -13.79
CA ALA A 95 -9.24 6.53 -12.66
C ALA A 95 -9.26 5.18 -11.91
N GLY A 96 -8.94 4.08 -12.60
CA GLY A 96 -8.92 2.71 -12.06
C GLY A 96 -7.52 2.18 -11.73
N ALA A 97 -6.45 2.86 -12.15
CA ALA A 97 -5.08 2.41 -11.94
C ALA A 97 -4.21 3.53 -11.36
N SER A 98 -3.92 3.42 -10.07
CA SER A 98 -3.03 4.33 -9.36
C SER A 98 -2.38 3.60 -8.19
N ARG A 99 -1.06 3.72 -8.08
CA ARG A 99 -0.24 3.07 -7.06
C ARG A 99 0.40 4.09 -6.14
N PRO A 100 0.72 3.73 -4.89
CA PRO A 100 1.47 4.59 -4.01
C PRO A 100 2.90 4.78 -4.51
N VAL A 101 3.36 6.02 -4.50
CA VAL A 101 4.74 6.45 -4.73
C VAL A 101 5.29 6.99 -3.42
N ILE A 102 6.33 6.38 -2.88
CA ILE A 102 6.88 6.71 -1.55
C ILE A 102 8.27 7.33 -1.75
N HIS A 103 8.48 8.57 -1.26
CA HIS A 103 9.74 9.30 -1.41
C HIS A 103 10.23 9.35 -2.87
N GLY A 104 9.31 9.47 -3.83
CA GLY A 104 9.60 9.48 -5.27
C GLY A 104 9.96 8.12 -5.85
N GLN A 105 9.80 7.04 -5.09
CA GLN A 105 10.05 5.68 -5.56
C GLN A 105 8.74 4.94 -5.80
N ALA A 106 8.69 4.16 -6.87
CA ALA A 106 7.51 3.44 -7.33
C ALA A 106 7.87 2.03 -7.82
N ASP A 107 6.91 1.36 -8.39
CA ASP A 107 7.01 0.13 -9.15
C ASP A 107 7.66 -1.02 -8.35
N ASN A 108 8.71 -1.63 -8.85
CA ASN A 108 9.41 -2.75 -8.23
C ASN A 108 10.12 -2.41 -6.90
N ARG A 109 10.11 -1.12 -6.48
CA ARG A 109 10.74 -0.66 -5.22
C ARG A 109 9.76 -0.41 -4.10
N VAL A 110 8.46 -0.32 -4.40
CA VAL A 110 7.39 -0.14 -3.41
C VAL A 110 6.47 -1.35 -3.43
N ARG A 111 6.46 -2.11 -2.35
CA ARG A 111 5.57 -3.27 -2.23
C ARG A 111 4.19 -2.86 -1.76
N VAL A 112 3.16 -3.35 -2.45
CA VAL A 112 1.78 -3.31 -2.00
C VAL A 112 1.41 -4.68 -1.45
N LEU A 113 1.01 -4.72 -0.19
CA LEU A 113 0.73 -5.96 0.53
C LEU A 113 -0.71 -5.99 1.06
N ASN A 114 -1.25 -7.19 1.22
CA ASN A 114 -2.47 -7.43 1.99
C ASN A 114 -2.13 -8.28 3.23
N ASN A 115 -2.41 -7.74 4.42
CA ASN A 115 -2.11 -8.41 5.70
C ASN A 115 -0.64 -8.85 5.84
N GLY A 116 0.28 -8.12 5.20
CA GLY A 116 1.71 -8.41 5.19
C GLY A 116 2.12 -9.57 4.29
N THR A 117 1.29 -9.96 3.32
CA THR A 117 1.58 -10.95 2.27
C THR A 117 1.41 -10.33 0.88
N GLU A 118 2.06 -10.93 -0.13
CA GLU A 118 2.07 -10.45 -1.51
C GLU A 118 0.70 -10.56 -2.19
N LEU A 119 0.35 -9.58 -3.04
CA LEU A 119 -0.88 -9.60 -3.84
C LEU A 119 -0.81 -10.57 -5.02
N PHE A 120 0.38 -10.80 -5.57
CA PHE A 120 0.63 -11.60 -6.79
C PHE A 120 -0.11 -11.09 -8.03
N ASP A 121 -0.44 -9.82 -8.06
CA ASP A 121 -0.90 -9.16 -9.28
C ASP A 121 0.27 -8.74 -10.19
N VAL A 122 -0.04 -8.01 -11.25
CA VAL A 122 0.94 -7.48 -12.20
C VAL A 122 1.04 -5.95 -12.13
N SER A 123 0.59 -5.36 -11.02
CA SER A 123 0.54 -3.90 -10.86
C SER A 123 1.92 -3.21 -10.92
N ASN A 124 2.99 -3.97 -10.74
CA ASN A 124 4.36 -3.45 -10.85
C ASN A 124 4.98 -3.63 -12.25
N LEU A 125 4.32 -4.32 -13.18
CA LEU A 125 4.81 -4.52 -14.54
C LEU A 125 4.50 -3.32 -15.45
N SER A 126 3.36 -2.66 -15.23
CA SER A 126 2.92 -1.55 -16.06
C SER A 126 2.18 -0.50 -15.22
N PRO A 127 2.28 0.79 -15.57
CA PRO A 127 1.62 1.87 -14.82
C PRO A 127 0.10 1.86 -14.93
N ASP A 128 -0.49 1.27 -15.96
CA ASP A 128 -1.93 1.09 -16.15
C ASP A 128 -2.52 -0.08 -15.34
N HIS A 129 -1.68 -0.91 -14.73
CA HIS A 129 -2.12 -2.03 -13.92
C HIS A 129 -2.39 -1.63 -12.46
N ALA A 130 -3.63 -1.79 -12.02
CA ALA A 130 -4.05 -1.47 -10.65
C ALA A 130 -3.63 -2.54 -9.63
N PRO A 131 -3.24 -2.15 -8.39
CA PRO A 131 -3.18 -3.09 -7.27
C PRO A 131 -4.54 -3.74 -7.02
N SER A 132 -4.56 -5.07 -6.93
CA SER A 132 -5.79 -5.85 -6.81
C SER A 132 -6.27 -5.97 -5.35
N VAL A 133 -6.52 -4.84 -4.71
CA VAL A 133 -6.99 -4.74 -3.32
C VAL A 133 -8.10 -3.71 -3.18
N SER A 134 -9.13 -4.01 -2.36
CA SER A 134 -10.23 -3.09 -2.08
C SER A 134 -9.89 -2.16 -0.91
N THR A 135 -10.07 -0.87 -1.11
CA THR A 135 -9.95 0.14 -0.05
C THR A 135 -11.23 0.28 0.79
N LEU A 136 -12.40 -0.11 0.24
CA LEU A 136 -13.71 -0.01 0.90
C LEU A 136 -13.84 -0.93 2.12
N LEU A 137 -13.23 -2.13 2.07
CA LEU A 137 -13.28 -3.14 3.12
C LEU A 137 -12.07 -3.13 4.04
N SER A 138 -11.12 -2.22 3.80
CA SER A 138 -9.90 -2.11 4.59
C SER A 138 -10.20 -1.58 6.00
N GLN A 139 -9.58 -2.20 7.00
CA GLN A 139 -9.58 -1.72 8.39
C GLN A 139 -8.51 -0.65 8.60
N SER A 140 -7.32 -0.86 8.04
CA SER A 140 -6.24 0.11 8.06
C SER A 140 -5.36 -0.01 6.83
N ILE A 141 -4.65 1.08 6.53
CA ILE A 141 -3.59 1.09 5.53
C ILE A 141 -2.35 1.66 6.21
N GLU A 142 -1.28 0.88 6.22
CA GLU A 142 0.01 1.25 6.79
C GLU A 142 0.98 1.58 5.66
N VAL A 143 1.63 2.73 5.73
CA VAL A 143 2.71 3.09 4.82
C VAL A 143 4.01 3.17 5.60
N VAL A 144 4.97 2.32 5.25
CA VAL A 144 6.33 2.36 5.80
C VAL A 144 7.20 3.13 4.82
N HIS A 145 7.75 4.26 5.28
CA HIS A 145 8.53 5.16 4.45
C HIS A 145 9.99 4.73 4.38
N GLY A 146 10.56 4.70 3.18
CA GLY A 146 11.92 4.24 2.94
C GLY A 146 12.10 2.72 3.07
N PRO A 147 13.35 2.22 3.03
CA PRO A 147 13.63 0.79 2.93
C PRO A 147 13.08 -0.03 4.10
N ALA A 148 12.24 -0.99 3.80
CA ALA A 148 11.59 -1.90 4.75
C ALA A 148 11.91 -3.39 4.47
N THR A 149 13.04 -3.64 3.83
CA THR A 149 13.43 -4.96 3.29
C THR A 149 13.57 -6.05 4.35
N ILE A 150 13.94 -5.69 5.58
CA ILE A 150 14.13 -6.67 6.66
C ILE A 150 12.87 -7.49 6.88
N LEU A 151 11.73 -6.82 7.01
CA LEU A 151 10.46 -7.49 7.32
C LEU A 151 9.66 -7.87 6.07
N TYR A 152 9.82 -7.14 4.95
CA TYR A 152 8.93 -7.26 3.80
C TYR A 152 9.59 -7.79 2.53
N GLY A 153 10.89 -8.11 2.57
CA GLY A 153 11.64 -8.66 1.43
C GLY A 153 12.31 -7.60 0.55
N SER A 154 13.15 -8.07 -0.36
CA SER A 154 14.04 -7.25 -1.20
C SER A 154 13.28 -6.20 -2.04
N GLY A 155 12.09 -6.51 -2.53
CA GLY A 155 11.24 -5.55 -3.27
C GLY A 155 10.71 -4.37 -2.46
N ALA A 156 10.88 -4.33 -1.13
CA ALA A 156 10.51 -3.21 -0.28
C ALA A 156 11.66 -2.19 -0.07
N ILE A 157 12.52 -2.04 -1.06
CA ILE A 157 13.73 -1.19 -0.99
C ILE A 157 13.40 0.31 -0.96
N GLY A 158 12.25 0.72 -1.48
CA GLY A 158 11.73 2.10 -1.47
C GLY A 158 10.65 2.35 -0.42
N GLY A 159 9.91 1.32 -0.02
CA GLY A 159 8.84 1.41 0.95
C GLY A 159 7.79 0.30 0.83
N VAL A 160 6.77 0.39 1.68
CA VAL A 160 5.65 -0.56 1.71
C VAL A 160 4.33 0.16 1.93
N ALA A 161 3.28 -0.23 1.22
CA ALA A 161 1.90 0.05 1.55
C ALA A 161 1.20 -1.28 1.90
N ASN A 162 0.81 -1.45 3.16
CA ASN A 162 0.18 -2.67 3.65
C ASN A 162 -1.28 -2.41 3.99
N VAL A 163 -2.18 -3.04 3.26
CA VAL A 163 -3.62 -2.98 3.49
C VAL A 163 -4.03 -4.10 4.42
N THR A 164 -4.75 -3.81 5.49
CA THR A 164 -5.25 -4.82 6.42
C THR A 164 -6.77 -4.97 6.31
N ASP A 165 -7.24 -6.20 6.38
CA ASP A 165 -8.65 -6.59 6.40
C ASP A 165 -8.95 -7.50 7.61
N ASN A 166 -10.23 -7.84 7.80
CA ASN A 166 -10.69 -8.74 8.86
C ASN A 166 -11.24 -10.09 8.34
N LEU A 167 -10.86 -10.50 7.14
CA LEU A 167 -11.34 -11.77 6.56
C LEU A 167 -11.04 -12.99 7.43
N ILE A 168 -9.90 -12.97 8.14
CA ILE A 168 -9.58 -13.99 9.14
C ILE A 168 -9.72 -13.35 10.53
N PRO A 169 -10.84 -13.55 11.25
CA PRO A 169 -11.00 -13.01 12.60
C PRO A 169 -9.93 -13.56 13.54
N VAL A 170 -9.30 -12.68 14.30
CA VAL A 170 -8.20 -13.02 15.21
C VAL A 170 -8.63 -13.17 16.66
N GLU A 171 -9.84 -12.71 16.99
CA GLU A 171 -10.40 -12.71 18.35
C GLU A 171 -11.88 -13.10 18.35
N GLN A 172 -12.40 -13.43 19.54
CA GLN A 172 -13.83 -13.66 19.75
C GLN A 172 -14.55 -12.32 19.77
N PRO A 173 -15.59 -12.11 18.94
CA PRO A 173 -16.36 -10.87 19.00
C PRO A 173 -17.14 -10.79 20.33
N ALA A 174 -17.32 -9.56 20.83
CA ALA A 174 -18.06 -9.33 22.07
C ALA A 174 -19.53 -9.76 21.96
N GLU A 175 -20.13 -9.56 20.79
CA GLU A 175 -21.49 -10.00 20.46
C GLU A 175 -21.46 -11.19 19.53
N ARG A 176 -22.49 -12.06 19.59
CA ARG A 176 -22.57 -13.24 18.70
C ARG A 176 -22.65 -12.90 17.21
N LEU A 177 -23.19 -11.73 16.91
CA LEU A 177 -23.31 -11.18 15.57
C LEU A 177 -22.92 -9.72 15.65
N SER A 178 -21.96 -9.33 14.84
CA SER A 178 -21.59 -7.93 14.57
C SER A 178 -21.47 -7.71 13.08
N GLY A 179 -21.55 -6.49 12.64
CA GLY A 179 -21.43 -6.19 11.22
C GLY A 179 -21.31 -4.71 10.94
N GLU A 180 -20.97 -4.44 9.69
CA GLU A 180 -20.83 -3.11 9.14
C GLU A 180 -21.53 -3.05 7.78
N VAL A 181 -22.21 -1.95 7.50
CA VAL A 181 -22.75 -1.61 6.20
C VAL A 181 -22.31 -0.20 5.86
N ASP A 182 -21.75 -0.02 4.68
CA ASP A 182 -21.24 1.24 4.16
C ASP A 182 -21.89 1.54 2.82
N GLY A 183 -22.29 2.79 2.57
CA GLY A 183 -22.80 3.27 1.30
C GLY A 183 -22.26 4.65 0.99
N ARG A 184 -21.84 4.87 -0.27
CA ARG A 184 -21.17 6.11 -0.68
C ARG A 184 -21.57 6.53 -2.10
N PHE A 185 -21.61 7.84 -2.32
CA PHE A 185 -21.81 8.48 -3.62
C PHE A 185 -20.78 9.61 -3.80
N ASN A 186 -20.19 9.74 -4.99
CA ASN A 186 -19.33 10.86 -5.40
C ASN A 186 -19.88 11.50 -6.68
N SER A 187 -19.97 12.82 -6.71
CA SER A 187 -20.50 13.54 -7.88
C SER A 187 -19.47 13.80 -8.99
N ALA A 188 -18.16 13.63 -8.73
CA ALA A 188 -17.10 13.92 -9.71
C ALA A 188 -17.04 12.89 -10.85
N ASP A 189 -17.45 11.67 -10.57
CA ASP A 189 -17.44 10.53 -11.48
C ASP A 189 -18.72 9.67 -11.35
N LEU A 190 -19.75 10.22 -10.68
CA LEU A 190 -21.00 9.55 -10.35
C LEU A 190 -20.79 8.19 -9.65
N GLU A 191 -19.76 8.10 -8.81
CA GLU A 191 -19.48 6.89 -8.02
C GLU A 191 -20.72 6.47 -7.22
N ARG A 192 -20.98 5.18 -7.25
CA ARG A 192 -21.96 4.48 -6.41
C ARG A 192 -21.27 3.27 -5.84
N SER A 193 -20.95 3.33 -4.57
CA SER A 193 -20.27 2.24 -3.88
C SER A 193 -20.99 1.81 -2.62
N GLY A 194 -20.75 0.58 -2.23
CA GLY A 194 -21.25 0.02 -0.98
C GLY A 194 -20.46 -1.18 -0.55
N ALA A 195 -20.37 -1.37 0.75
CA ALA A 195 -19.70 -2.49 1.38
C ALA A 195 -20.54 -3.05 2.53
N MET A 196 -20.38 -4.34 2.79
CA MET A 196 -21.01 -5.02 3.92
C MET A 196 -20.03 -6.05 4.47
N ALA A 197 -19.91 -6.10 5.79
CA ALA A 197 -19.16 -7.10 6.51
C ALA A 197 -19.98 -7.66 7.67
N LEU A 198 -19.92 -8.97 7.88
CA LEU A 198 -20.63 -9.68 8.95
C LEU A 198 -19.70 -10.64 9.65
N THR A 199 -19.64 -10.56 10.97
CA THR A 199 -18.90 -11.50 11.83
C THR A 199 -19.89 -12.23 12.72
N LEU A 200 -19.84 -13.57 12.73
CA LEU A 200 -20.70 -14.42 13.53
C LEU A 200 -19.86 -15.40 14.36
N SER A 201 -20.13 -15.49 15.66
CA SER A 201 -19.61 -16.53 16.54
C SER A 201 -20.72 -17.56 16.85
N PRO A 202 -20.88 -18.58 15.98
CA PRO A 202 -21.97 -19.56 16.13
C PRO A 202 -21.78 -20.46 17.34
N PHE A 203 -20.53 -20.80 17.68
CA PHE A 203 -20.11 -21.64 18.79
C PHE A 203 -18.93 -21.01 19.53
N GLN A 204 -18.69 -21.43 20.75
CA GLN A 204 -17.48 -21.05 21.47
C GLN A 204 -16.23 -21.43 20.63
N HIS A 205 -15.30 -20.50 20.53
CA HIS A 205 -14.05 -20.62 19.77
C HIS A 205 -14.17 -20.60 18.23
N LEU A 206 -15.36 -20.71 17.64
CA LEU A 206 -15.52 -20.61 16.20
C LEU A 206 -16.06 -19.24 15.82
N VAL A 207 -15.30 -18.52 15.00
CA VAL A 207 -15.70 -17.23 14.43
C VAL A 207 -15.70 -17.35 12.92
N VAL A 208 -16.76 -16.90 12.26
CA VAL A 208 -16.89 -16.84 10.80
C VAL A 208 -17.12 -15.42 10.38
N HIS A 209 -16.54 -15.04 9.25
CA HIS A 209 -16.64 -13.70 8.68
C HIS A 209 -17.02 -13.81 7.21
N ALA A 210 -17.84 -12.86 6.74
CA ALA A 210 -18.18 -12.71 5.34
C ALA A 210 -18.27 -11.23 5.03
N GLU A 211 -17.66 -10.82 3.91
CA GLU A 211 -17.69 -9.44 3.46
C GLU A 211 -17.82 -9.33 1.96
N GLY A 212 -18.27 -8.17 1.49
CA GLY A 212 -18.31 -7.86 0.08
C GLY A 212 -18.49 -6.39 -0.18
N SER A 213 -17.94 -5.92 -1.30
CA SER A 213 -18.09 -4.55 -1.78
C SER A 213 -18.36 -4.49 -3.27
N ILE A 214 -19.00 -3.41 -3.66
CA ILE A 214 -19.19 -3.00 -5.05
C ILE A 214 -18.83 -1.53 -5.18
N LEU A 215 -18.12 -1.18 -6.25
CA LEU A 215 -17.84 0.20 -6.65
C LEU A 215 -18.12 0.32 -8.15
N ARG A 216 -18.79 1.39 -8.54
CA ARG A 216 -18.99 1.76 -9.94
C ARG A 216 -18.87 3.25 -10.09
N THR A 217 -18.06 3.69 -11.04
CA THR A 217 -18.03 5.06 -11.51
C THR A 217 -18.47 5.11 -12.96
N ASP A 218 -18.94 6.26 -13.39
CA ASP A 218 -19.03 6.67 -14.77
C ASP A 218 -17.72 7.40 -15.16
N ASP A 219 -17.65 8.07 -16.29
CA ASP A 219 -16.47 8.79 -16.72
C ASP A 219 -16.17 10.01 -15.82
N ARG A 220 -14.89 10.39 -15.74
CA ARG A 220 -14.37 11.43 -14.83
C ARG A 220 -14.72 12.82 -15.34
N SER A 221 -15.41 13.62 -14.51
CA SER A 221 -15.62 15.06 -14.75
C SER A 221 -14.35 15.87 -14.45
N ILE A 222 -14.03 16.80 -15.33
CA ILE A 222 -12.83 17.65 -15.27
C ILE A 222 -13.18 19.15 -15.48
N PRO A 223 -12.36 20.08 -14.96
CA PRO A 223 -12.59 21.52 -15.17
C PRO A 223 -11.94 22.00 -16.48
N GLY A 224 -12.53 21.73 -17.62
CA GLY A 224 -11.99 22.21 -18.90
C GLY A 224 -11.70 21.11 -19.90
N PHE A 225 -10.60 21.22 -20.65
CA PHE A 225 -10.23 20.24 -21.66
C PHE A 225 -9.39 19.10 -21.07
N ALA A 226 -9.63 17.88 -21.55
CA ALA A 226 -8.81 16.72 -21.21
C ALA A 226 -7.36 16.89 -21.70
N LEU A 227 -7.21 17.19 -22.98
CA LEU A 227 -5.91 17.36 -23.61
C LEU A 227 -5.24 18.67 -23.18
N ASP A 228 -3.93 18.66 -23.00
CA ASP A 228 -3.17 19.87 -22.77
C ASP A 228 -3.11 20.77 -24.03
N GLN A 229 -2.59 22.00 -23.88
CA GLN A 229 -2.54 22.94 -24.99
C GLN A 229 -1.60 22.46 -26.13
N ARG A 230 -0.53 21.72 -25.81
CA ARG A 230 0.44 21.22 -26.77
C ARG A 230 -0.21 20.22 -27.71
N ILE A 231 -0.86 19.19 -27.17
CA ILE A 231 -1.58 18.16 -27.96
C ILE A 231 -2.73 18.81 -28.74
N ARG A 232 -3.54 19.63 -28.10
CA ARG A 232 -4.67 20.33 -28.76
C ARG A 232 -4.23 21.16 -29.97
N SER A 233 -3.01 21.69 -29.97
CA SER A 233 -2.50 22.48 -31.11
C SER A 233 -2.23 21.61 -32.35
N GLN A 234 -2.03 20.30 -32.17
CA GLN A 234 -1.71 19.33 -33.22
C GLN A 234 -2.97 18.66 -33.82
N LEU A 235 -4.11 18.73 -33.14
CA LEU A 235 -5.36 18.12 -33.59
C LEU A 235 -5.83 18.63 -34.95
N THR A 236 -6.42 17.74 -35.75
CA THR A 236 -7.12 18.11 -37.00
C THR A 236 -8.36 18.98 -36.71
N PRO A 237 -8.90 19.71 -37.71
CA PRO A 237 -10.11 20.49 -37.51
C PRO A 237 -11.33 19.64 -37.07
N GLU A 238 -11.42 18.38 -37.51
CA GLU A 238 -12.47 17.44 -37.12
C GLU A 238 -12.32 17.08 -35.64
N GLN A 239 -11.16 16.62 -35.20
CA GLN A 239 -10.86 16.24 -33.81
C GLN A 239 -11.07 17.40 -32.83
N ARG A 240 -10.75 18.65 -33.21
CA ARG A 240 -10.95 19.84 -32.36
C ARG A 240 -12.40 20.09 -31.99
N HIS A 241 -13.36 19.66 -32.82
CA HIS A 241 -14.80 19.85 -32.62
C HIS A 241 -15.48 18.60 -32.07
N ASP A 242 -14.78 17.48 -31.98
CA ASP A 242 -15.27 16.25 -31.39
C ASP A 242 -15.01 16.27 -29.88
N ASN A 243 -16.07 16.12 -29.08
CA ASN A 243 -16.00 16.04 -27.62
C ASN A 243 -15.96 14.59 -27.11
N GLY A 244 -15.90 13.62 -28.01
CA GLY A 244 -15.86 12.19 -27.71
C GLY A 244 -14.48 11.62 -27.57
N PHE A 245 -14.42 10.28 -27.47
CA PHE A 245 -13.19 9.50 -27.53
C PHE A 245 -12.50 9.70 -28.89
N GLY A 246 -11.19 9.89 -28.92
CA GLY A 246 -10.44 10.22 -30.14
C GLY A 246 -10.50 11.68 -30.54
N GLY A 247 -11.18 12.55 -29.79
CA GLY A 247 -11.37 13.95 -30.07
C GLY A 247 -10.67 14.88 -29.09
N ASN A 248 -11.36 16.00 -28.74
CA ASN A 248 -10.91 17.02 -27.80
C ASN A 248 -11.89 17.17 -26.63
N PRO A 249 -11.96 16.19 -25.72
CA PRO A 249 -12.96 16.12 -24.66
C PRO A 249 -12.93 17.38 -23.76
N PHE A 250 -14.12 17.86 -23.39
CA PHE A 250 -14.31 19.02 -22.52
C PHE A 250 -15.33 18.73 -21.42
N GLY A 251 -14.93 18.95 -20.17
CA GLY A 251 -15.79 18.77 -19.00
C GLY A 251 -15.88 17.33 -18.48
N GLU A 252 -15.53 16.35 -19.30
CA GLU A 252 -15.49 14.93 -18.97
C GLU A 252 -14.44 14.23 -19.83
N VAL A 253 -13.78 13.19 -19.29
CA VAL A 253 -12.81 12.38 -20.04
C VAL A 253 -13.43 11.02 -20.33
N PRO A 254 -13.73 10.71 -21.61
CA PRO A 254 -14.30 9.43 -22.00
C PRO A 254 -13.40 8.25 -21.64
N ASN A 255 -14.02 7.10 -21.37
CA ASN A 255 -13.37 5.84 -21.06
C ASN A 255 -12.50 5.88 -19.79
N THR A 256 -12.98 6.54 -18.73
CA THR A 256 -12.34 6.57 -17.41
C THR A 256 -13.18 5.91 -16.31
N PHE A 257 -14.16 5.10 -16.69
CA PHE A 257 -15.03 4.35 -15.78
C PHE A 257 -14.26 3.31 -14.94
N VAL A 258 -14.79 2.99 -13.75
CA VAL A 258 -14.29 1.92 -12.88
C VAL A 258 -15.46 1.04 -12.40
N LYS A 259 -15.29 -0.28 -12.42
CA LYS A 259 -16.27 -1.25 -11.90
C LYS A 259 -15.52 -2.31 -11.10
N THR A 260 -15.61 -2.26 -9.77
CA THR A 260 -14.96 -3.22 -8.88
C THR A 260 -15.99 -3.99 -8.06
N LYS A 261 -15.73 -5.27 -7.87
CA LYS A 261 -16.46 -6.14 -6.94
C LYS A 261 -15.43 -6.95 -6.16
N ASP A 262 -15.59 -6.96 -4.86
CA ASP A 262 -14.77 -7.74 -3.96
C ASP A 262 -15.66 -8.51 -2.99
N PHE A 263 -15.38 -9.79 -2.75
CA PHE A 263 -16.08 -10.56 -1.75
C PHE A 263 -15.20 -11.64 -1.16
N GLY A 264 -15.40 -11.90 0.12
CA GLY A 264 -14.59 -12.84 0.87
C GLY A 264 -15.34 -13.56 1.98
N PHE A 265 -14.78 -14.70 2.35
CA PHE A 265 -15.21 -15.52 3.49
C PHE A 265 -14.01 -15.95 4.28
N GLY A 266 -14.15 -15.93 5.62
CA GLY A 266 -13.14 -16.45 6.52
C GLY A 266 -13.74 -17.19 7.69
N ALA A 267 -12.94 -18.05 8.29
CA ALA A 267 -13.30 -18.76 9.51
C ALA A 267 -12.05 -18.97 10.36
N SER A 268 -12.20 -18.80 11.66
CA SER A 268 -11.13 -18.97 12.63
C SER A 268 -11.58 -19.79 13.81
N TYR A 269 -10.69 -20.65 14.28
CA TYR A 269 -10.76 -21.22 15.61
C TYR A 269 -9.90 -20.39 16.54
N VAL A 270 -10.52 -19.75 17.53
CA VAL A 270 -9.90 -18.79 18.45
C VAL A 270 -9.97 -19.37 19.86
N TRP A 271 -8.83 -19.39 20.57
CA TRP A 271 -8.75 -19.87 21.95
C TRP A 271 -7.87 -18.92 22.78
N ASP A 272 -7.81 -19.13 24.10
CA ASP A 272 -7.12 -18.21 25.05
C ASP A 272 -5.64 -17.91 24.71
N LYS A 273 -4.99 -18.77 23.92
CA LYS A 273 -3.56 -18.66 23.57
C LYS A 273 -3.33 -18.49 22.06
N GLY A 274 -4.35 -18.11 21.30
CA GLY A 274 -4.13 -17.84 19.89
C GLY A 274 -5.32 -18.14 18.99
N TYR A 275 -5.03 -18.16 17.70
CA TYR A 275 -6.00 -18.52 16.68
C TYR A 275 -5.32 -19.24 15.51
N ILE A 276 -6.13 -19.96 14.76
CA ILE A 276 -5.84 -20.42 13.41
C ILE A 276 -7.06 -20.15 12.54
N GLY A 277 -6.85 -19.53 11.39
CA GLY A 277 -7.93 -19.18 10.48
C GLY A 277 -7.56 -19.38 9.02
N VAL A 278 -8.60 -19.48 8.22
CA VAL A 278 -8.52 -19.61 6.75
C VAL A 278 -9.46 -18.62 6.11
N SER A 279 -9.13 -18.11 4.92
CA SER A 279 -10.02 -17.29 4.14
C SER A 279 -9.88 -17.53 2.64
N TYR A 280 -10.94 -17.15 1.93
CA TYR A 280 -10.99 -17.03 0.49
C TYR A 280 -11.49 -15.63 0.14
N ASN A 281 -10.82 -14.98 -0.83
CA ASN A 281 -11.23 -13.70 -1.39
C ASN A 281 -11.25 -13.78 -2.92
N ARG A 282 -12.24 -13.14 -3.53
CA ARG A 282 -12.31 -12.90 -4.97
C ARG A 282 -12.46 -11.41 -5.25
N PHE A 283 -11.50 -10.88 -5.99
CA PHE A 283 -11.48 -9.51 -6.48
C PHE A 283 -11.70 -9.49 -7.99
N LEU A 284 -12.61 -8.66 -8.44
CA LEU A 284 -12.94 -8.44 -9.86
C LEU A 284 -12.92 -6.94 -10.12
N SER A 285 -12.17 -6.49 -11.12
CA SER A 285 -12.16 -5.08 -11.53
C SER A 285 -12.18 -4.96 -13.04
N GLN A 286 -12.85 -3.92 -13.54
CA GLN A 286 -12.83 -3.50 -14.93
C GLN A 286 -12.74 -1.98 -14.95
N TYR A 287 -11.84 -1.42 -15.73
CA TYR A 287 -11.65 0.01 -15.85
C TYR A 287 -11.13 0.40 -17.24
N GLY A 288 -11.45 1.62 -17.66
CA GLY A 288 -11.06 2.15 -18.95
C GLY A 288 -9.75 2.94 -18.88
N VAL A 289 -9.12 3.07 -20.05
CA VAL A 289 -7.94 3.90 -20.31
C VAL A 289 -8.36 5.03 -21.25
N PRO A 290 -8.13 6.31 -20.90
CA PRO A 290 -8.46 7.42 -21.79
C PRO A 290 -7.58 7.40 -23.02
N ASP A 291 -8.11 7.95 -24.11
CA ASP A 291 -7.39 8.07 -25.36
C ASP A 291 -6.20 9.04 -25.28
N ASN A 292 -5.13 8.72 -26.01
CA ASN A 292 -3.99 9.60 -26.22
C ASN A 292 -3.74 9.79 -27.74
N PRO A 293 -4.18 10.92 -28.34
CA PRO A 293 -4.06 11.15 -29.77
C PRO A 293 -2.62 11.16 -30.31
N GLU A 294 -1.59 11.21 -29.45
CA GLU A 294 -0.19 11.12 -29.89
C GLU A 294 0.24 9.67 -30.17
N THR A 295 -0.52 8.68 -29.68
CA THR A 295 -0.25 7.27 -29.90
C THR A 295 -1.11 6.67 -31.02
N ASP A 296 -2.10 7.42 -31.54
CA ASP A 296 -2.99 6.96 -32.60
C ASP A 296 -2.28 6.71 -33.91
N GLU A 297 -2.62 5.63 -34.58
CA GLU A 297 -2.17 5.39 -35.96
C GLU A 297 -2.87 6.34 -36.94
N PRO A 298 -2.12 7.06 -37.81
CA PRO A 298 -2.73 8.01 -38.74
C PRO A 298 -3.76 7.37 -39.68
N GLY A 299 -5.00 7.82 -39.55
CA GLY A 299 -6.12 7.37 -40.38
C GLY A 299 -6.84 6.11 -39.88
N VAL A 300 -6.47 5.61 -38.71
CA VAL A 300 -7.19 4.56 -37.99
C VAL A 300 -7.99 5.23 -36.85
N PRO A 301 -9.30 5.01 -36.75
CA PRO A 301 -10.05 5.48 -35.58
C PRO A 301 -9.54 4.80 -34.29
N PRO A 302 -9.29 5.53 -33.20
CA PRO A 302 -8.86 4.92 -31.95
C PRO A 302 -9.95 4.01 -31.36
N GLU A 303 -9.54 2.87 -30.83
CA GLU A 303 -10.41 1.94 -30.13
C GLU A 303 -10.28 2.13 -28.61
N PRO A 304 -11.39 2.06 -27.85
CA PRO A 304 -11.34 2.24 -26.39
C PRO A 304 -10.71 1.01 -25.73
N VAL A 305 -9.58 1.24 -25.06
CA VAL A 305 -8.88 0.21 -24.28
C VAL A 305 -9.50 0.08 -22.89
N HIS A 306 -9.72 -1.14 -22.43
CA HIS A 306 -10.13 -1.38 -21.05
C HIS A 306 -9.50 -2.65 -20.50
N LEU A 307 -9.26 -2.65 -19.21
CA LEU A 307 -8.63 -3.73 -18.49
C LEU A 307 -9.66 -4.53 -17.68
N SER A 308 -9.49 -5.85 -17.64
CA SER A 308 -10.37 -6.76 -16.91
C SER A 308 -9.55 -7.68 -16.00
N VAL A 309 -9.72 -7.52 -14.69
CA VAL A 309 -8.93 -8.17 -13.64
C VAL A 309 -9.75 -9.18 -12.87
N ARG A 310 -9.21 -10.37 -12.62
CA ARG A 310 -9.71 -11.37 -11.68
C ARG A 310 -8.59 -11.89 -10.81
N LYS A 311 -8.79 -11.85 -9.49
CA LYS A 311 -7.92 -12.49 -8.50
C LYS A 311 -8.73 -13.40 -7.60
N ASP A 312 -8.28 -14.62 -7.41
CA ASP A 312 -8.73 -15.58 -6.42
C ASP A 312 -7.61 -15.82 -5.41
N GLN A 313 -7.83 -15.54 -4.14
CA GLN A 313 -6.82 -15.63 -3.10
C GLN A 313 -7.28 -16.51 -1.93
N TYR A 314 -6.41 -17.39 -1.46
CA TYR A 314 -6.62 -18.30 -0.35
C TYR A 314 -5.56 -18.04 0.72
N ASN A 315 -5.98 -17.77 1.95
CA ASN A 315 -5.08 -17.45 3.05
C ASN A 315 -5.22 -18.44 4.19
N VAL A 316 -4.09 -18.66 4.88
CA VAL A 316 -4.05 -19.29 6.20
C VAL A 316 -3.24 -18.39 7.13
N ARG A 317 -3.80 -18.03 8.28
CA ARG A 317 -3.07 -17.28 9.32
C ARG A 317 -3.23 -17.96 10.66
N SER A 318 -2.17 -17.92 11.46
CA SER A 318 -2.18 -18.42 12.83
C SER A 318 -1.24 -17.58 13.69
N SER A 319 -1.64 -17.34 14.93
CA SER A 319 -0.78 -16.80 15.97
C SER A 319 -0.97 -17.61 17.24
N ILE A 320 0.12 -18.06 17.86
CA ILE A 320 0.10 -18.89 19.06
C ILE A 320 0.99 -18.23 20.12
N VAL A 321 0.40 -17.90 21.26
CA VAL A 321 1.11 -17.32 22.41
C VAL A 321 1.74 -18.46 23.23
N GLU A 322 3.01 -18.27 23.59
CA GLU A 322 3.81 -19.24 24.37
C GLU A 322 3.80 -20.68 23.76
N PRO A 323 4.11 -20.82 22.43
CA PRO A 323 4.10 -22.13 21.80
C PRO A 323 5.07 -23.13 22.45
N VAL A 324 6.21 -22.62 22.88
CA VAL A 324 7.24 -23.33 23.66
C VAL A 324 7.96 -22.34 24.59
N PRO A 325 8.68 -22.80 25.64
CA PRO A 325 9.26 -21.91 26.67
C PRO A 325 10.20 -20.83 26.19
N TRP A 326 10.78 -20.94 25.00
CA TRP A 326 11.76 -19.97 24.47
C TRP A 326 11.12 -18.88 23.61
N PHE A 327 9.89 -19.10 23.15
CA PHE A 327 9.18 -18.17 22.31
C PHE A 327 7.89 -17.67 22.95
N SER A 328 7.68 -16.36 22.93
CA SER A 328 6.47 -15.71 23.42
C SER A 328 5.33 -15.80 22.41
N VAL A 329 5.65 -15.70 21.10
CA VAL A 329 4.65 -15.79 20.02
C VAL A 329 5.25 -16.56 18.83
N ALA A 330 4.41 -17.35 18.16
CA ALA A 330 4.68 -17.93 16.85
C ALA A 330 3.58 -17.53 15.87
N ASN A 331 3.97 -16.89 14.78
CA ASN A 331 3.08 -16.46 13.70
C ASN A 331 3.33 -17.26 12.43
N LEU A 332 2.26 -17.64 11.76
CA LEU A 332 2.26 -18.24 10.43
C LEU A 332 1.36 -17.43 9.52
N LYS A 333 1.86 -17.06 8.34
CA LYS A 333 1.08 -16.53 7.23
C LYS A 333 1.36 -17.38 5.99
N PHE A 334 0.31 -17.73 5.27
CA PHE A 334 0.39 -18.43 3.98
C PHE A 334 -0.67 -17.88 3.07
N VAL A 335 -0.29 -17.58 1.83
CA VAL A 335 -1.20 -17.16 0.77
C VAL A 335 -0.93 -17.96 -0.51
N TYR A 336 -2.00 -18.34 -1.20
CA TYR A 336 -1.97 -18.78 -2.58
C TYR A 336 -2.90 -17.91 -3.40
N THR A 337 -2.41 -17.39 -4.54
CA THR A 337 -3.16 -16.53 -5.45
C THR A 337 -3.17 -17.11 -6.86
N ASP A 338 -4.35 -17.05 -7.51
CA ASP A 338 -4.55 -17.25 -8.97
C ASP A 338 -5.10 -15.93 -9.53
N TYR A 339 -4.31 -15.27 -10.37
CA TYR A 339 -4.60 -13.96 -10.93
C TYR A 339 -4.65 -14.02 -12.46
N LYS A 340 -5.60 -13.32 -13.05
CA LYS A 340 -5.73 -13.09 -14.48
C LYS A 340 -6.08 -11.63 -14.75
N HIS A 341 -5.45 -11.06 -15.77
CA HIS A 341 -5.68 -9.72 -16.26
C HIS A 341 -5.73 -9.77 -17.79
N ASP A 342 -6.77 -9.19 -18.39
CA ASP A 342 -6.89 -9.05 -19.83
C ASP A 342 -6.86 -7.56 -20.18
N GLU A 343 -6.06 -7.16 -21.15
CA GLU A 343 -6.11 -5.89 -21.84
C GLU A 343 -6.93 -6.09 -23.12
N ILE A 344 -7.91 -5.22 -23.32
CA ILE A 344 -8.95 -5.41 -24.33
C ILE A 344 -9.09 -4.14 -25.15
N ASP A 345 -8.77 -4.22 -26.44
CA ASP A 345 -8.87 -3.13 -27.40
C ASP A 345 -10.16 -3.32 -28.21
N GLY A 346 -11.12 -2.41 -28.00
CA GLY A 346 -12.45 -2.59 -28.52
C GLY A 346 -13.10 -3.88 -28.05
N ASP A 347 -13.17 -4.89 -28.94
CA ASP A 347 -13.69 -6.23 -28.67
C ASP A 347 -12.61 -7.32 -28.69
N THR A 348 -11.32 -6.96 -28.88
CA THR A 348 -10.19 -7.88 -29.05
C THR A 348 -9.32 -7.90 -27.79
N VAL A 349 -8.85 -9.09 -27.39
CA VAL A 349 -7.88 -9.20 -26.30
C VAL A 349 -6.47 -9.09 -26.90
N GLY A 350 -5.79 -7.97 -26.62
CA GLY A 350 -4.42 -7.69 -27.04
C GLY A 350 -3.41 -8.47 -26.18
N ALA A 351 -3.56 -8.38 -24.85
CA ALA A 351 -2.70 -9.12 -23.91
C ALA A 351 -3.49 -9.81 -22.81
N THR A 352 -2.99 -10.96 -22.35
CA THR A 352 -3.48 -11.69 -21.17
C THR A 352 -2.32 -11.99 -20.22
N PHE A 353 -2.36 -11.44 -19.03
CA PHE A 353 -1.43 -11.71 -17.94
C PHE A 353 -2.00 -12.76 -16.98
N LYS A 354 -1.21 -13.75 -16.64
CA LYS A 354 -1.59 -14.77 -15.65
C LYS A 354 -0.50 -14.93 -14.62
N THR A 355 -0.87 -14.91 -13.36
CA THR A 355 0.04 -15.16 -12.26
C THR A 355 -0.51 -16.24 -11.34
N LYS A 356 0.35 -17.16 -10.91
CA LYS A 356 0.09 -18.04 -9.79
C LYS A 356 1.20 -17.89 -8.77
N GLY A 357 0.83 -17.64 -7.52
CA GLY A 357 1.81 -17.34 -6.51
C GLY A 357 1.55 -18.00 -5.16
N VAL A 358 2.62 -18.23 -4.43
CA VAL A 358 2.62 -18.68 -3.04
C VAL A 358 3.58 -17.81 -2.24
N ASP A 359 3.11 -17.23 -1.13
CA ASP A 359 3.95 -16.61 -0.11
C ASP A 359 3.68 -17.29 1.23
N SER A 360 4.73 -17.74 1.90
CA SER A 360 4.65 -18.39 3.21
C SER A 360 5.70 -17.78 4.13
N ARG A 361 5.25 -17.34 5.30
CA ARG A 361 6.09 -16.71 6.31
C ARG A 361 5.85 -17.30 7.68
N ILE A 362 6.93 -17.66 8.36
CA ILE A 362 6.94 -18.04 9.77
C ILE A 362 7.78 -17.02 10.52
N GLU A 363 7.28 -16.56 11.66
CA GLU A 363 7.96 -15.62 12.52
C GLU A 363 7.79 -16.01 13.99
N LEU A 364 8.90 -16.08 14.71
CA LEU A 364 8.97 -16.50 16.10
C LEU A 364 9.52 -15.36 16.95
N VAL A 365 8.73 -14.82 17.86
CA VAL A 365 9.17 -13.83 18.85
C VAL A 365 9.74 -14.58 20.05
N HIS A 366 10.98 -14.31 20.40
CA HIS A 366 11.60 -14.97 21.56
C HIS A 366 11.13 -14.32 22.89
N GLN A 367 11.27 -15.05 23.99
CA GLN A 367 11.06 -14.49 25.33
C GLN A 367 12.07 -13.35 25.57
N ALA A 368 11.63 -12.30 26.26
CA ALA A 368 12.52 -11.18 26.58
C ALA A 368 13.77 -11.62 27.34
N ILE A 369 14.95 -11.20 26.87
CA ILE A 369 16.25 -11.47 27.48
C ILE A 369 16.80 -10.17 28.09
N GLY A 370 16.39 -9.87 29.31
CA GLY A 370 16.65 -8.58 29.94
C GLY A 370 15.98 -7.45 29.14
N PRO A 371 16.72 -6.46 28.61
CA PRO A 371 16.14 -5.37 27.81
C PRO A 371 15.90 -5.73 26.33
N VAL A 372 16.23 -6.95 25.91
CA VAL A 372 16.21 -7.39 24.50
C VAL A 372 14.93 -8.15 24.21
N GLU A 373 14.19 -7.70 23.21
CA GLU A 373 13.03 -8.38 22.62
C GLU A 373 13.24 -8.46 21.11
N GLY A 374 12.90 -9.58 20.50
CA GLY A 374 13.15 -9.72 19.08
C GLY A 374 12.41 -10.88 18.44
N SER A 375 12.55 -10.99 17.14
CA SER A 375 11.99 -12.08 16.36
C SER A 375 13.00 -12.62 15.34
N ILE A 376 12.84 -13.91 15.05
CA ILE A 376 13.49 -14.57 13.92
C ILE A 376 12.43 -15.12 13.00
N GLY A 377 12.69 -15.09 11.70
CA GLY A 377 11.69 -15.58 10.74
C GLY A 377 12.30 -16.11 9.46
N SER A 378 11.45 -16.79 8.72
CA SER A 378 11.75 -17.24 7.36
C SER A 378 10.57 -16.95 6.45
N GLN A 379 10.86 -16.77 5.16
CA GLN A 379 9.87 -16.53 4.12
C GLN A 379 10.25 -17.33 2.88
N VAL A 380 9.26 -17.90 2.22
CA VAL A 380 9.38 -18.52 0.90
C VAL A 380 8.32 -17.92 -0.01
N PHE A 381 8.76 -17.40 -1.12
CA PHE A 381 7.95 -16.79 -2.16
C PHE A 381 8.16 -17.57 -3.46
N TYR A 382 7.08 -17.87 -4.17
CA TYR A 382 7.12 -18.48 -5.51
C TYR A 382 6.07 -17.83 -6.40
N LYS A 383 6.45 -17.45 -7.61
CA LYS A 383 5.58 -16.80 -8.62
C LYS A 383 5.82 -17.41 -9.99
N GLU A 384 4.76 -17.87 -10.64
CA GLU A 384 4.69 -18.14 -12.07
C GLU A 384 4.00 -16.94 -12.74
N LEU A 385 4.58 -16.40 -13.79
CA LEU A 385 4.01 -15.30 -14.58
C LEU A 385 4.06 -15.67 -16.06
N SER A 386 2.97 -15.44 -16.79
CA SER A 386 2.92 -15.53 -18.23
C SER A 386 2.15 -14.35 -18.83
N VAL A 387 2.68 -13.78 -19.91
CA VAL A 387 2.04 -12.78 -20.76
C VAL A 387 1.78 -13.43 -22.11
N LEU A 388 0.54 -13.38 -22.58
CA LEU A 388 0.06 -14.08 -23.79
C LEU A 388 -0.72 -13.09 -24.67
N GLY A 389 -0.55 -13.13 -25.96
CA GLY A 389 -1.22 -12.25 -26.92
C GLY A 389 -0.22 -11.63 -27.89
N GLU A 390 -0.70 -10.76 -28.78
CA GLU A 390 0.13 -10.08 -29.77
C GLU A 390 1.04 -9.03 -29.13
N GLU A 391 0.63 -8.47 -27.99
CA GLU A 391 1.36 -7.49 -27.19
C GLU A 391 2.20 -8.12 -26.07
N ALA A 392 2.46 -9.42 -26.15
CA ALA A 392 3.24 -10.12 -25.14
C ALA A 392 4.72 -9.71 -25.19
N PHE A 393 5.18 -8.95 -24.21
CA PHE A 393 6.57 -8.47 -24.09
C PHE A 393 7.44 -9.30 -23.13
N LEU A 394 6.87 -10.30 -22.45
CA LEU A 394 7.59 -11.14 -21.50
C LEU A 394 7.21 -12.61 -21.65
N GLN A 395 8.21 -13.46 -21.79
CA GLN A 395 8.02 -14.91 -21.79
C GLN A 395 7.51 -15.43 -20.44
N PRO A 396 6.92 -16.64 -20.39
CA PRO A 396 6.62 -17.28 -19.12
C PRO A 396 7.85 -17.38 -18.22
N THR A 397 7.71 -16.91 -16.99
CA THR A 397 8.80 -16.85 -16.01
C THR A 397 8.40 -17.51 -14.70
N GLU A 398 9.41 -18.04 -14.00
CA GLU A 398 9.29 -18.51 -12.62
C GLU A 398 10.24 -17.71 -11.73
N THR A 399 9.75 -17.22 -10.59
CA THR A 399 10.56 -16.55 -9.56
C THR A 399 10.43 -17.32 -8.26
N LEU A 400 11.54 -17.70 -7.66
CA LEU A 400 11.62 -18.31 -6.34
C LEU A 400 12.49 -17.43 -5.45
N ALA A 401 11.96 -17.00 -4.29
CA ALA A 401 12.73 -16.34 -3.25
C ALA A 401 12.63 -17.13 -1.93
N ALA A 402 13.74 -17.27 -1.23
CA ALA A 402 13.78 -17.89 0.10
C ALA A 402 14.65 -17.05 1.03
N ALA A 403 14.13 -16.67 2.19
CA ALA A 403 14.80 -15.75 3.09
C ALA A 403 14.77 -16.19 4.54
N GLY A 404 15.82 -15.80 5.26
CA GLY A 404 15.88 -15.76 6.71
C GLY A 404 16.12 -14.35 7.21
N PHE A 405 15.48 -13.96 8.30
CA PHE A 405 15.65 -12.64 8.89
C PHE A 405 15.60 -12.68 10.41
N ILE A 406 16.18 -11.64 11.01
CA ILE A 406 16.17 -11.38 12.45
C ILE A 406 15.87 -9.89 12.67
N PHE A 407 15.08 -9.59 13.69
CA PHE A 407 14.84 -8.22 14.16
C PHE A 407 14.90 -8.21 15.68
N GLU A 408 15.70 -7.30 16.24
CA GLU A 408 15.94 -7.15 17.68
C GLU A 408 15.70 -5.72 18.12
N GLU A 409 15.03 -5.54 19.24
CA GLU A 409 14.89 -4.27 19.95
C GLU A 409 15.55 -4.35 21.31
N VAL A 410 16.35 -3.33 21.65
CA VAL A 410 17.02 -3.20 22.96
C VAL A 410 16.49 -1.95 23.66
N LYS A 411 15.73 -2.14 24.74
CA LYS A 411 15.08 -1.07 25.52
C LYS A 411 15.98 -0.58 26.64
N LEU A 412 16.70 0.51 26.38
CA LEU A 412 17.64 1.17 27.33
C LEU A 412 17.15 2.60 27.60
N THR A 413 16.16 2.76 28.49
CA THR A 413 15.62 4.11 28.79
C THR A 413 16.74 5.11 29.11
N PRO A 414 16.82 6.27 28.41
CA PRO A 414 15.81 6.83 27.47
C PRO A 414 16.05 6.48 25.98
N VAL A 415 16.83 5.47 25.66
CA VAL A 415 17.13 5.05 24.26
C VAL A 415 16.54 3.68 23.97
N ARG A 416 15.94 3.51 22.79
CA ARG A 416 15.57 2.23 22.20
C ARG A 416 16.40 2.02 20.96
N LEU A 417 17.06 0.88 20.84
CA LEU A 417 17.84 0.50 19.67
C LEU A 417 17.11 -0.60 18.91
N GLN A 418 17.05 -0.51 17.59
CA GLN A 418 16.42 -1.48 16.71
C GLN A 418 17.46 -1.97 15.71
N LEU A 419 17.62 -3.28 15.59
CA LEU A 419 18.59 -3.92 14.71
C LEU A 419 17.89 -4.97 13.87
N GLY A 420 18.15 -5.00 12.59
CA GLY A 420 17.58 -5.98 11.67
C GLY A 420 18.60 -6.49 10.66
N ALA A 421 18.47 -7.75 10.27
CA ALA A 421 19.22 -8.34 9.18
C ALA A 421 18.38 -9.35 8.42
N ARG A 422 18.56 -9.42 7.09
CA ARG A 422 17.93 -10.37 6.20
C ARG A 422 18.92 -10.86 5.14
N VAL A 423 18.86 -12.13 4.86
CA VAL A 423 19.51 -12.75 3.71
C VAL A 423 18.42 -13.44 2.88
N GLU A 424 18.42 -13.19 1.58
CA GLU A 424 17.45 -13.74 0.64
C GLU A 424 18.18 -14.41 -0.50
N TYR A 425 17.68 -15.54 -0.96
CA TYR A 425 18.11 -16.19 -2.20
C TYR A 425 16.99 -16.03 -3.21
N ASP A 426 17.28 -15.40 -4.33
CA ASP A 426 16.36 -15.19 -5.44
C ASP A 426 16.84 -15.95 -6.67
N SER A 427 15.92 -16.66 -7.33
CA SER A 427 16.14 -17.30 -8.62
C SER A 427 15.02 -16.88 -9.56
N VAL A 428 15.38 -16.32 -10.71
CA VAL A 428 14.47 -15.90 -11.77
C VAL A 428 14.82 -16.66 -13.03
N SER A 429 13.87 -17.42 -13.57
CA SER A 429 14.06 -18.23 -14.77
C SER A 429 12.96 -17.99 -15.80
N ILE A 430 13.30 -18.18 -17.09
CA ILE A 430 12.33 -18.16 -18.20
C ILE A 430 12.07 -19.56 -18.71
N ASP A 431 10.79 -19.87 -19.02
CA ASP A 431 10.44 -21.10 -19.73
C ASP A 431 10.87 -20.98 -21.20
N SER A 432 11.85 -21.79 -21.56
CA SER A 432 12.49 -21.76 -22.88
C SER A 432 11.86 -22.69 -23.92
N SER A 433 10.63 -23.12 -23.70
CA SER A 433 9.96 -24.07 -24.60
C SER A 433 9.46 -23.43 -25.91
N ASP A 434 9.39 -22.09 -26.00
CA ASP A 434 9.03 -21.38 -27.21
C ASP A 434 10.25 -21.19 -28.14
N PRO A 435 10.24 -21.76 -29.36
CA PRO A 435 11.37 -21.67 -30.29
C PRO A 435 11.64 -20.27 -30.84
N GLU A 436 10.64 -19.42 -31.00
CA GLU A 436 10.79 -18.05 -31.51
C GLU A 436 11.50 -17.15 -30.54
N LEU A 437 11.18 -17.32 -29.27
CA LEU A 437 11.73 -16.54 -28.16
C LEU A 437 13.08 -17.08 -27.65
N THR A 438 13.43 -18.35 -27.95
CA THR A 438 14.73 -18.94 -27.60
C THR A 438 15.90 -18.36 -28.41
N SER A 439 15.65 -17.68 -29.51
CA SER A 439 16.70 -17.01 -30.31
C SER A 439 17.26 -15.75 -29.62
N LEU A 440 16.58 -15.19 -28.63
CA LEU A 440 16.88 -13.88 -28.02
C LEU A 440 17.81 -13.95 -26.80
N THR A 441 17.92 -15.10 -26.14
CA THR A 441 18.80 -15.30 -24.99
C THR A 441 19.65 -16.54 -25.11
N SER A 442 20.93 -16.45 -24.75
CA SER A 442 21.78 -17.65 -24.69
C SER A 442 21.30 -18.57 -23.56
N PRO A 443 21.51 -19.91 -23.69
CA PRO A 443 21.08 -20.86 -22.63
C PRO A 443 21.62 -20.54 -21.23
N SER A 444 22.78 -19.91 -21.15
CA SER A 444 23.40 -19.51 -19.87
C SER A 444 22.78 -18.26 -19.22
N GLN A 445 21.92 -17.53 -19.92
CA GLN A 445 21.27 -16.31 -19.43
C GLN A 445 19.82 -16.53 -19.00
N LYS A 446 19.27 -17.74 -19.18
CA LYS A 446 17.87 -18.07 -18.88
C LYS A 446 17.56 -18.28 -17.41
N ASP A 447 18.58 -18.40 -16.60
CA ASP A 447 18.49 -18.71 -15.16
C ASP A 447 19.42 -17.74 -14.44
N GLN A 448 18.84 -16.78 -13.71
CA GLN A 448 19.56 -15.77 -12.94
C GLN A 448 19.37 -16.02 -11.45
N GLN A 449 20.46 -15.95 -10.70
CA GLN A 449 20.46 -16.21 -9.26
C GLN A 449 21.14 -15.06 -8.53
N PHE A 450 20.51 -14.60 -7.45
CA PHE A 450 20.98 -13.49 -6.64
C PHE A 450 20.96 -13.85 -5.15
N LEU A 451 21.76 -13.16 -4.37
CA LEU A 451 21.82 -13.30 -2.91
C LEU A 451 21.73 -11.91 -2.26
N PRO A 452 20.58 -11.23 -2.30
CA PRO A 452 20.42 -9.94 -1.64
C PRO A 452 20.61 -10.05 -0.13
N VAL A 453 21.35 -9.08 0.44
CA VAL A 453 21.57 -8.95 1.86
C VAL A 453 21.12 -7.57 2.31
N SER A 454 20.36 -7.50 3.39
CA SER A 454 19.89 -6.23 3.95
C SER A 454 20.17 -6.15 5.45
N GLY A 455 20.48 -4.95 5.92
CA GLY A 455 20.70 -4.64 7.31
C GLY A 455 20.12 -3.28 7.68
N ALA A 456 19.59 -3.15 8.89
CA ALA A 456 19.07 -1.89 9.43
C ALA A 456 19.52 -1.70 10.87
N ALA A 457 19.79 -0.44 11.24
CA ALA A 457 20.08 -0.02 12.60
C ALA A 457 19.32 1.27 12.90
N GLY A 458 18.43 1.20 13.88
CA GLY A 458 17.59 2.31 14.33
C GLY A 458 17.87 2.69 15.78
N ALA A 459 17.66 3.96 16.11
CA ALA A 459 17.69 4.45 17.47
C ALA A 459 16.56 5.45 17.69
N VAL A 460 15.80 5.28 18.75
CA VAL A 460 14.81 6.26 19.21
C VAL A 460 15.28 6.77 20.57
N TYR A 461 15.44 8.08 20.68
CA TYR A 461 15.92 8.75 21.89
C TYR A 461 14.88 9.71 22.45
N ASP A 462 14.31 9.36 23.59
CA ASP A 462 13.38 10.21 24.34
C ASP A 462 14.19 11.27 25.13
N PHE A 463 14.66 12.34 24.45
CA PHE A 463 15.61 13.30 25.02
C PHE A 463 14.94 14.33 25.97
N ALA A 464 13.64 14.52 25.85
CA ALA A 464 12.86 15.36 26.75
C ALA A 464 11.42 14.82 26.80
N GLN A 465 10.63 15.35 27.74
CA GLN A 465 9.23 14.97 27.87
C GLN A 465 8.49 15.23 26.55
N ASP A 466 7.86 14.17 26.00
CA ASP A 466 7.08 14.17 24.76
C ASP A 466 7.91 14.57 23.50
N TRP A 467 9.24 14.52 23.57
CA TRP A 467 10.13 14.76 22.43
C TRP A 467 11.00 13.55 22.17
N GLN A 468 11.00 13.14 20.91
CA GLN A 468 11.79 12.01 20.44
C GLN A 468 12.64 12.42 19.25
N LEU A 469 13.86 11.90 19.21
CA LEU A 469 14.73 11.91 18.04
C LEU A 469 14.88 10.48 17.56
N ALA A 470 14.50 10.20 16.33
CA ALA A 470 14.64 8.89 15.72
C ALA A 470 15.65 8.95 14.57
N LEU A 471 16.61 8.04 14.58
CA LEU A 471 17.59 7.85 13.51
C LEU A 471 17.45 6.43 12.97
N ASN A 472 17.36 6.29 11.65
CA ASN A 472 17.36 5.00 10.96
C ASN A 472 18.47 4.96 9.90
N LEU A 473 19.27 3.91 9.91
CA LEU A 473 20.32 3.63 8.94
C LEU A 473 20.00 2.31 8.27
N THR A 474 19.92 2.29 6.95
CA THR A 474 19.57 1.09 6.21
C THR A 474 20.55 0.84 5.07
N TYR A 475 20.96 -0.41 4.94
CA TYR A 475 21.62 -0.98 3.78
C TYR A 475 20.71 -2.07 3.23
N SER A 476 20.25 -1.93 2.00
CA SER A 476 19.31 -2.87 1.36
C SER A 476 19.77 -3.24 -0.03
N GLN A 477 19.53 -4.50 -0.41
CA GLN A 477 19.75 -4.98 -1.76
C GLN A 477 18.46 -5.54 -2.33
N ARG A 478 18.24 -5.34 -3.65
CA ARG A 478 17.12 -5.88 -4.41
C ARG A 478 17.65 -6.64 -5.62
N ALA A 479 17.14 -7.85 -5.83
CA ALA A 479 17.35 -8.57 -7.08
C ALA A 479 16.53 -7.92 -8.20
N PRO A 480 17.01 -7.93 -9.46
CA PRO A 480 16.21 -7.57 -10.62
C PRO A 480 14.98 -8.46 -10.78
N THR A 481 13.89 -7.91 -11.30
CA THR A 481 12.67 -8.66 -11.60
C THR A 481 12.77 -9.40 -12.94
N ALA A 482 11.83 -10.30 -13.22
CA ALA A 482 11.77 -11.02 -14.48
C ALA A 482 11.64 -10.08 -15.69
N GLU A 483 10.87 -9.01 -15.55
CA GLU A 483 10.71 -7.97 -16.57
C GLU A 483 12.02 -7.23 -16.83
N GLU A 484 12.68 -6.74 -15.79
CA GLU A 484 13.95 -6.03 -15.88
C GLU A 484 15.06 -6.89 -16.56
N LEU A 485 15.00 -8.22 -16.38
CA LEU A 485 15.95 -9.15 -16.97
C LEU A 485 15.59 -9.59 -18.38
N PHE A 486 14.30 -9.81 -18.66
CA PHE A 486 13.90 -10.64 -19.81
C PHE A 486 12.81 -10.01 -20.69
N ALA A 487 12.32 -8.80 -20.41
CA ALA A 487 11.35 -8.14 -21.27
C ALA A 487 11.90 -7.95 -22.69
N ARG A 488 11.07 -8.17 -23.70
CA ARG A 488 11.33 -7.79 -25.09
C ARG A 488 10.00 -7.72 -25.85
N GLY A 489 9.59 -6.54 -26.22
CA GLY A 489 8.38 -6.35 -27.01
C GLY A 489 7.75 -4.97 -26.83
N PRO A 490 6.65 -4.74 -27.55
CA PRO A 490 5.85 -3.53 -27.42
C PRO A 490 5.20 -3.46 -26.04
N HIS A 491 5.05 -2.24 -25.53
CA HIS A 491 4.37 -1.95 -24.28
C HIS A 491 3.51 -0.70 -24.49
N ASP A 492 2.28 -0.91 -24.91
CA ASP A 492 1.40 0.13 -25.42
C ASP A 492 1.01 1.15 -24.36
N ALA A 493 0.82 0.72 -23.10
CA ALA A 493 0.54 1.62 -21.99
C ALA A 493 1.57 2.74 -21.78
N THR A 494 2.85 2.49 -22.11
CA THR A 494 3.93 3.49 -22.02
C THR A 494 4.39 4.00 -23.37
N PHE A 495 3.82 3.46 -24.47
CA PHE A 495 4.22 3.77 -25.84
C PHE A 495 5.72 3.56 -26.08
N GLN A 496 6.22 2.39 -25.69
CA GLN A 496 7.64 2.04 -25.71
C GLN A 496 7.84 0.61 -26.19
N PHE A 497 8.95 0.34 -26.88
CA PHE A 497 9.47 -1.00 -27.07
C PHE A 497 10.48 -1.28 -25.95
N ILE A 498 10.20 -2.24 -25.08
CA ILE A 498 10.97 -2.51 -23.88
C ILE A 498 11.95 -3.65 -24.08
N ILE A 499 13.20 -3.46 -23.63
CA ILE A 499 14.24 -4.50 -23.66
C ILE A 499 14.84 -4.64 -22.25
N GLY A 500 14.77 -5.86 -21.69
CA GLY A 500 15.44 -6.27 -20.46
C GLY A 500 16.94 -6.55 -20.67
N ASP A 501 17.70 -6.50 -19.57
CA ASP A 501 19.12 -6.89 -19.59
C ASP A 501 19.38 -8.06 -18.62
N PRO A 502 19.63 -9.29 -19.12
CA PRO A 502 19.91 -10.45 -18.28
C PRO A 502 21.24 -10.36 -17.50
N ASN A 503 22.05 -9.32 -17.73
CA ASN A 503 23.31 -9.10 -17.00
C ASN A 503 23.17 -8.11 -15.82
N LEU A 504 21.97 -7.64 -15.51
CA LEU A 504 21.73 -6.78 -14.37
C LEU A 504 22.16 -7.46 -13.06
N GLY A 505 22.85 -6.70 -12.23
CA GLY A 505 23.21 -7.09 -10.86
C GLY A 505 22.15 -6.65 -9.84
N VAL A 506 22.41 -6.93 -8.57
CA VAL A 506 21.57 -6.42 -7.47
C VAL A 506 21.64 -4.90 -7.38
N GLU A 507 20.52 -4.27 -7.16
CA GLU A 507 20.40 -2.85 -6.83
C GLU A 507 20.72 -2.65 -5.34
N ILE A 508 21.56 -1.69 -5.02
CA ILE A 508 22.04 -1.43 -3.64
C ILE A 508 21.56 -0.04 -3.21
N ASN A 509 20.84 0.00 -2.11
CA ASN A 509 20.35 1.21 -1.45
C ASN A 509 21.07 1.43 -0.12
N ARG A 510 21.46 2.68 0.16
CA ARG A 510 21.95 3.13 1.46
C ARG A 510 21.17 4.36 1.87
N THR A 511 20.41 4.24 2.94
CA THR A 511 19.55 5.32 3.44
C THR A 511 19.91 5.73 4.85
N VAL A 512 19.89 7.05 5.07
CA VAL A 512 19.89 7.68 6.39
C VAL A 512 18.61 8.47 6.52
N ASP A 513 17.85 8.22 7.57
CA ASP A 513 16.61 8.93 7.91
C ASP A 513 16.71 9.48 9.33
N LEU A 514 16.34 10.75 9.52
CA LEU A 514 16.34 11.44 10.81
C LEU A 514 14.99 12.11 11.02
N SER A 515 14.30 11.75 12.11
CA SER A 515 12.98 12.27 12.45
C SER A 515 12.96 12.89 13.84
N LEU A 516 12.46 14.11 13.95
CA LEU A 516 12.13 14.78 15.21
C LEU A 516 10.62 14.68 15.42
N ARG A 517 10.19 14.13 16.57
CA ARG A 517 8.77 13.90 16.89
C ARG A 517 8.39 14.60 18.18
N LYS A 518 7.19 15.14 18.20
CA LYS A 518 6.53 15.70 19.39
C LYS A 518 5.19 14.97 19.58
N THR A 519 5.10 14.18 20.64
CA THR A 519 4.01 13.20 20.84
C THR A 519 2.84 13.72 21.65
N ALA A 520 3.02 14.79 22.44
CA ALA A 520 1.94 15.37 23.23
C ALA A 520 2.15 16.88 23.47
N GLY A 521 1.08 17.59 23.90
CA GLY A 521 1.09 19.01 24.23
C GLY A 521 0.31 19.84 23.21
N HIS A 522 0.51 21.18 23.25
CA HIS A 522 -0.15 22.10 22.31
C HIS A 522 0.35 21.98 20.86
N ILE A 523 1.48 21.35 20.65
CA ILE A 523 2.02 21.03 19.34
C ILE A 523 2.32 19.53 19.34
N THR A 524 1.82 18.82 18.35
CA THR A 524 2.15 17.41 18.07
C THR A 524 2.54 17.24 16.62
N GLY A 525 3.22 16.14 16.29
CA GLY A 525 3.60 15.82 14.92
C GLY A 525 5.06 15.46 14.77
N PHE A 526 5.54 15.51 13.55
CA PHE A 526 6.92 15.13 13.20
C PHE A 526 7.47 15.99 12.05
N ILE A 527 8.79 16.03 11.99
CA ILE A 527 9.57 16.50 10.83
C ILE A 527 10.64 15.46 10.59
N SER A 528 10.73 14.97 9.37
CA SER A 528 11.71 13.96 8.93
C SER A 528 12.49 14.45 7.72
N GLY A 529 13.76 14.05 7.64
CA GLY A 529 14.59 14.26 6.46
C GLY A 529 15.39 13.01 6.15
N TYR A 530 15.54 12.71 4.88
CA TYR A 530 16.22 11.50 4.43
C TYR A 530 17.22 11.78 3.29
N TYR A 531 18.21 10.90 3.21
CA TYR A 531 19.18 10.83 2.12
C TYR A 531 19.40 9.37 1.73
N THR A 532 19.20 9.06 0.45
CA THR A 532 19.35 7.71 -0.11
C THR A 532 20.29 7.75 -1.30
N SER A 533 21.28 6.86 -1.29
CA SER A 533 22.21 6.63 -2.40
C SER A 533 21.99 5.24 -2.95
N TYR A 534 21.89 5.16 -4.27
CA TYR A 534 21.79 3.90 -5.01
C TYR A 534 23.05 3.63 -5.81
N ASP A 535 23.54 2.39 -5.72
CA ASP A 535 24.45 1.81 -6.69
C ASP A 535 23.67 0.82 -7.54
N GLY A 536 23.74 0.96 -8.88
CA GLY A 536 23.03 0.08 -9.80
C GLY A 536 21.51 0.26 -9.77
N PHE A 537 21.01 1.48 -9.56
CA PHE A 537 19.59 1.82 -9.73
C PHE A 537 19.13 1.43 -11.13
N ILE A 538 18.20 0.49 -11.22
CA ILE A 538 17.72 -0.03 -12.51
C ILE A 538 16.69 0.96 -13.07
N ASP A 539 17.02 1.57 -14.20
CA ASP A 539 16.22 2.61 -14.82
C ASP A 539 16.02 2.35 -16.31
N PHE A 540 15.00 2.96 -16.91
CA PHE A 540 14.77 2.96 -18.35
C PHE A 540 15.64 4.00 -19.04
N THR A 541 16.37 3.59 -20.06
CA THR A 541 17.19 4.47 -20.89
C THR A 541 16.74 4.38 -22.34
N ALA A 542 16.38 5.52 -22.93
CA ALA A 542 16.09 5.62 -24.35
C ALA A 542 17.36 5.33 -25.16
N THR A 543 17.26 4.48 -26.19
CA THR A 543 18.37 4.16 -27.08
C THR A 543 18.48 5.11 -28.26
N GLY A 544 17.41 5.82 -28.60
CA GLY A 544 17.24 6.60 -29.81
C GLY A 544 16.87 5.74 -31.03
N GLU A 545 16.71 4.46 -30.87
CA GLU A 545 16.24 3.53 -31.92
C GLU A 545 14.71 3.44 -31.92
N ILE A 546 14.13 2.93 -33.02
CA ILE A 546 12.71 2.68 -33.18
C ILE A 546 12.54 1.23 -33.61
N GLU A 547 11.73 0.45 -32.92
CA GLU A 547 11.31 -0.91 -33.24
C GLU A 547 9.77 -0.98 -33.18
N ASP A 548 9.11 -1.61 -34.15
CA ASP A 548 7.64 -1.68 -34.27
C ASP A 548 6.91 -0.32 -34.18
N ASN A 549 7.49 0.72 -34.76
CA ASN A 549 7.05 2.12 -34.67
C ASN A 549 7.11 2.74 -33.25
N LEU A 550 7.68 2.05 -32.26
CA LEU A 550 7.82 2.50 -30.89
C LEU A 550 9.28 2.89 -30.58
N PRO A 551 9.52 3.94 -29.76
CA PRO A 551 10.86 4.25 -29.28
C PRO A 551 11.37 3.13 -28.35
N VAL A 552 12.61 2.70 -28.57
CA VAL A 552 13.25 1.60 -27.84
C VAL A 552 13.85 2.10 -26.54
N TYR A 553 13.46 1.46 -25.44
CA TYR A 553 14.00 1.67 -24.09
C TYR A 553 14.61 0.37 -23.56
N ILE A 554 15.75 0.49 -22.89
CA ILE A 554 16.45 -0.61 -22.26
C ILE A 554 16.59 -0.41 -20.76
N TYR A 555 16.50 -1.48 -19.99
CA TYR A 555 16.83 -1.45 -18.56
C TYR A 555 18.35 -1.36 -18.38
N THR A 556 18.81 -0.30 -17.69
CA THR A 556 20.23 -0.07 -17.43
C THR A 556 20.47 0.26 -15.96
N PRO A 557 21.60 -0.22 -15.40
CA PRO A 557 21.98 0.17 -14.04
C PRO A 557 22.61 1.56 -14.05
N LYS A 558 22.14 2.46 -13.18
CA LYS A 558 22.69 3.80 -12.93
C LYS A 558 23.01 4.00 -11.46
N ASN A 559 23.89 4.93 -11.13
CA ASN A 559 23.97 5.41 -9.75
C ASN A 559 23.00 6.59 -9.60
N ALA A 560 22.22 6.57 -8.53
CA ALA A 560 21.20 7.59 -8.29
C ALA A 560 21.20 8.07 -6.84
N THR A 561 20.73 9.29 -6.65
CA THR A 561 20.60 9.91 -5.32
C THR A 561 19.19 10.46 -5.16
N PHE A 562 18.58 10.15 -4.01
CA PHE A 562 17.33 10.72 -3.57
C PHE A 562 17.53 11.43 -2.24
N TYR A 563 17.01 12.61 -2.06
CA TYR A 563 16.93 13.25 -0.76
C TYR A 563 15.68 14.11 -0.65
N GLY A 564 15.24 14.31 0.55
CA GLY A 564 14.03 15.05 0.77
C GLY A 564 13.67 15.19 2.23
N GLY A 565 12.49 15.67 2.46
CA GLY A 565 11.93 15.79 3.79
C GLY A 565 10.42 15.86 3.76
N GLU A 566 9.84 15.47 4.88
CA GLU A 566 8.40 15.47 5.09
C GLU A 566 8.08 15.90 6.51
N GLY A 567 6.88 16.42 6.71
CA GLY A 567 6.47 16.78 8.05
C GLY A 567 5.01 17.11 8.16
N ARG A 568 4.51 16.89 9.37
CA ARG A 568 3.15 17.25 9.80
C ARG A 568 3.22 17.79 11.22
N LEU A 569 2.69 19.00 11.43
CA LEU A 569 2.58 19.64 12.74
C LEU A 569 1.13 20.04 12.98
N ASP A 570 0.59 19.60 14.10
CA ASP A 570 -0.75 19.90 14.58
C ASP A 570 -0.65 20.87 15.78
N PHE A 571 -1.24 22.06 15.64
CA PHE A 571 -1.28 23.10 16.65
C PHE A 571 -2.65 23.09 17.33
N HIS A 572 -2.75 22.48 18.52
CA HIS A 572 -3.99 22.35 19.27
C HIS A 572 -4.37 23.66 19.96
N LEU A 573 -5.52 24.21 19.59
CA LEU A 573 -6.01 25.54 20.01
C LEU A 573 -6.85 25.50 21.27
N LEU A 574 -7.45 24.34 21.61
CA LEU A 574 -8.24 24.16 22.83
C LEU A 574 -7.35 23.61 23.96
N PRO A 575 -7.72 23.92 25.22
CA PRO A 575 -6.98 23.40 26.38
C PRO A 575 -6.97 21.87 26.38
N LEU A 576 -5.78 21.29 26.41
CA LEU A 576 -5.62 19.84 26.52
C LEU A 576 -5.75 19.45 28.01
N ASN A 577 -6.77 18.69 28.37
CA ASN A 577 -6.85 18.03 29.68
C ASN A 577 -5.99 16.75 29.64
N ILE A 578 -4.67 16.92 29.78
CA ILE A 578 -3.75 15.78 29.88
C ILE A 578 -3.78 15.26 31.30
N THR A 579 -4.61 14.28 31.57
CA THR A 579 -4.55 13.53 32.84
C THR A 579 -3.58 12.35 32.60
N ARG A 580 -2.34 12.48 33.08
CA ARG A 580 -1.39 11.36 33.10
C ARG A 580 -1.75 10.42 34.23
N SER A 581 -2.02 9.16 33.95
CA SER A 581 -1.90 8.09 34.91
C SER A 581 -0.42 7.74 35.09
N SER A 582 0.17 8.17 36.20
CA SER A 582 1.50 7.77 36.60
C SER A 582 1.43 6.44 37.37
N GLU A 583 1.18 5.33 36.72
CA GLU A 583 1.47 4.02 37.28
C GLU A 583 2.70 3.43 36.59
N PRO A 584 3.73 3.01 37.37
CA PRO A 584 4.87 2.33 36.82
C PRO A 584 4.43 0.95 36.35
N ALA A 585 4.82 0.60 35.11
CA ALA A 585 4.60 -0.73 34.55
C ALA A 585 5.24 -1.79 35.45
N ASP A 586 4.42 -2.51 36.18
CA ASP A 586 4.86 -3.64 36.98
C ASP A 586 5.06 -4.86 36.06
N SER A 587 6.28 -5.33 36.00
CA SER A 587 6.82 -6.34 35.06
C SER A 587 6.27 -7.78 35.28
N LYS A 588 5.01 -7.94 35.69
CA LYS A 588 4.42 -9.22 36.05
C LYS A 588 3.03 -9.51 35.44
N SER A 589 2.81 -9.28 34.16
CA SER A 589 1.69 -9.97 33.51
C SER A 589 1.86 -10.14 32.01
N VAL A 590 2.53 -11.20 31.64
CA VAL A 590 2.51 -11.80 30.29
C VAL A 590 1.12 -12.39 29.94
N LYS A 591 0.08 -12.01 30.66
CA LYS A 591 -1.24 -12.67 30.57
C LYS A 591 -2.24 -12.04 29.61
N ASN A 592 -1.88 -10.97 28.86
CA ASN A 592 -2.86 -10.32 27.96
C ASN A 592 -2.20 -9.80 26.67
N VAL A 593 -1.50 -10.65 25.92
CA VAL A 593 -0.92 -10.25 24.60
C VAL A 593 -2.00 -10.22 23.49
N ILE A 594 -3.20 -10.71 23.74
CA ILE A 594 -4.30 -10.68 22.76
C ILE A 594 -5.41 -9.69 23.17
N THR A 595 -5.41 -9.23 24.43
CA THR A 595 -6.41 -8.28 24.90
C THR A 595 -5.77 -7.26 25.84
N LYS A 596 -5.82 -5.99 25.46
CA LYS A 596 -5.47 -4.78 26.24
C LYS A 596 -4.00 -4.33 26.23
N GLY A 597 -3.67 -3.51 25.25
CA GLY A 597 -2.67 -2.46 25.43
C GLY A 597 -3.31 -1.28 26.15
N GLU A 598 -3.17 -1.17 27.45
CA GLU A 598 -3.56 0.01 28.21
C GLU A 598 -2.38 0.97 28.32
N GLU A 599 -2.50 2.09 27.59
CA GLU A 599 -2.12 3.43 28.06
C GLU A 599 -2.90 4.43 27.21
N THR A 600 -4.12 4.74 27.68
CA THR A 600 -4.97 5.77 27.12
C THR A 600 -4.49 7.13 27.61
N ALA A 601 -3.84 7.91 26.72
CA ALA A 601 -3.95 9.35 26.86
C ALA A 601 -5.43 9.68 26.59
N GLU A 602 -6.18 10.13 27.61
CA GLU A 602 -7.54 10.63 27.40
C GLU A 602 -7.49 11.71 26.33
N LYS A 603 -7.94 11.37 25.11
CA LYS A 603 -8.14 12.33 24.03
C LYS A 603 -9.13 13.37 24.53
N ASN A 604 -8.80 14.64 24.38
CA ASN A 604 -9.72 15.71 24.71
C ASN A 604 -11.04 15.46 23.95
N PRO A 605 -12.21 15.40 24.58
CA PRO A 605 -13.48 15.17 23.92
C PRO A 605 -13.79 16.21 22.83
N ASN A 606 -13.10 17.36 22.84
CA ASN A 606 -13.20 18.39 21.82
C ASN A 606 -11.78 18.87 21.50
N ASP A 607 -11.33 18.67 20.27
CA ASP A 607 -10.05 19.16 19.77
C ASP A 607 -10.27 20.07 18.55
N LEU A 608 -9.69 21.24 18.60
CA LEU A 608 -9.62 22.17 17.47
C LEU A 608 -8.15 22.44 17.20
N TYR A 609 -7.66 22.06 16.03
CA TYR A 609 -6.25 22.23 15.70
C TYR A 609 -6.03 22.71 14.28
N VAL A 610 -4.94 23.44 14.10
CA VAL A 610 -4.41 23.79 12.79
C VAL A 610 -3.32 22.77 12.45
N ARG A 611 -3.44 22.10 11.30
CA ARG A 611 -2.42 21.23 10.74
C ARG A 611 -1.66 21.95 9.65
N VAL A 612 -0.35 21.86 9.70
CA VAL A 612 0.55 22.24 8.61
C VAL A 612 1.32 21.01 8.19
N GLN A 613 1.35 20.73 6.89
CA GLN A 613 2.07 19.58 6.35
C GLN A 613 2.80 19.95 5.05
N ALA A 614 3.92 19.30 4.79
CA ALA A 614 4.69 19.50 3.58
C ALA A 614 5.55 18.27 3.29
N ASP A 615 5.85 18.06 2.01
CA ASP A 615 6.86 17.10 1.56
C ASP A 615 7.60 17.59 0.32
N TYR A 616 8.85 17.16 0.23
CA TYR A 616 9.78 17.48 -0.84
C TYR A 616 10.64 16.28 -1.18
N VAL A 617 10.78 16.01 -2.48
CA VAL A 617 11.66 14.97 -3.02
C VAL A 617 12.55 15.58 -4.09
N HIS A 618 13.83 15.25 -4.05
CA HIS A 618 14.79 15.51 -5.11
C HIS A 618 15.46 14.21 -5.50
N ALA A 619 15.50 13.91 -6.80
CA ALA A 619 16.17 12.72 -7.32
C ALA A 619 16.93 13.03 -8.61
N GLU A 620 18.14 12.48 -8.71
CA GLU A 620 19.03 12.61 -9.84
C GLU A 620 19.96 11.41 -9.98
N ASP A 621 20.45 11.21 -11.19
CA ASP A 621 21.51 10.26 -11.44
C ASP A 621 22.91 10.85 -11.12
N SER A 622 23.95 10.04 -11.28
CA SER A 622 25.34 10.46 -10.98
C SER A 622 25.88 11.54 -11.92
N SER A 623 25.24 11.83 -13.04
CA SER A 623 25.58 12.95 -13.95
C SER A 623 24.88 14.25 -13.54
N GLY A 624 23.94 14.20 -12.59
CA GLY A 624 23.10 15.32 -12.15
C GLY A 624 21.82 15.49 -13.00
N GLU A 625 21.53 14.53 -13.88
CA GLU A 625 20.28 14.53 -14.64
C GLU A 625 19.11 14.13 -13.75
N PRO A 626 17.96 14.81 -13.83
CA PRO A 626 16.77 14.45 -13.09
C PRO A 626 16.29 13.04 -13.41
N LEU A 627 15.83 12.31 -12.40
CA LEU A 627 15.04 11.09 -12.62
C LEU A 627 13.59 11.45 -12.99
N PRO A 628 12.90 10.61 -13.79
CA PRO A 628 11.55 10.91 -14.25
C PRO A 628 10.51 10.80 -13.14
N ARG A 629 9.38 11.49 -13.31
CA ARG A 629 8.18 11.42 -12.47
C ARG A 629 8.44 11.63 -10.97
N ILE A 630 9.27 12.63 -10.67
CA ILE A 630 9.55 13.01 -9.28
C ILE A 630 8.48 13.97 -8.75
N THR A 631 7.94 13.64 -7.58
CA THR A 631 6.89 14.42 -6.90
C THR A 631 7.31 15.89 -6.76
N PRO A 632 6.50 16.87 -7.22
CA PRO A 632 6.72 18.28 -6.97
C PRO A 632 6.72 18.60 -5.47
N PHE A 633 7.23 19.78 -5.07
CA PHE A 633 7.07 20.26 -3.71
C PHE A 633 5.59 20.47 -3.38
N ARG A 634 5.12 19.90 -2.28
CA ARG A 634 3.72 19.96 -1.83
C ARG A 634 3.64 20.49 -0.41
N TYR A 635 2.64 21.33 -0.15
CA TYR A 635 2.37 21.81 1.21
C TYR A 635 0.90 22.16 1.40
N GLY A 636 0.43 22.00 2.61
CA GLY A 636 -0.97 22.21 2.97
C GLY A 636 -1.14 22.80 4.36
N ILE A 637 -2.27 23.46 4.53
CA ILE A 637 -2.75 23.94 5.82
C ILE A 637 -4.21 23.55 5.97
N SER A 638 -4.58 23.01 7.13
CA SER A 638 -5.98 22.71 7.43
C SER A 638 -6.36 23.14 8.83
N LEU A 639 -7.63 23.53 8.99
CA LEU A 639 -8.30 23.70 10.27
C LEU A 639 -9.18 22.47 10.51
N ASN A 640 -8.96 21.79 11.62
CA ASN A 640 -9.62 20.53 11.94
C ASN A 640 -10.33 20.67 13.28
N TYR A 641 -11.53 20.13 13.36
CA TYR A 641 -12.29 19.99 14.58
C TYR A 641 -12.72 18.53 14.77
N GLU A 642 -12.41 17.97 15.91
CA GLU A 642 -12.79 16.61 16.29
C GLU A 642 -13.48 16.65 17.66
N SER A 643 -14.61 15.95 17.75
CA SER A 643 -15.35 15.76 18.99
C SER A 643 -15.94 14.35 19.05
N GLU A 644 -16.61 14.00 20.14
CA GLU A 644 -17.32 12.73 20.26
C GLU A 644 -18.30 12.48 19.10
N HIS A 645 -18.96 13.54 18.62
CA HIS A 645 -19.99 13.43 17.59
C HIS A 645 -19.60 14.03 16.25
N TRP A 646 -18.69 15.01 16.20
CA TRP A 646 -18.37 15.75 14.99
C TRP A 646 -16.91 15.62 14.62
N ILE A 647 -16.68 15.40 13.32
CA ILE A 647 -15.38 15.57 12.67
C ILE A 647 -15.59 16.58 11.56
N ALA A 648 -14.78 17.64 11.50
CA ALA A 648 -14.87 18.61 10.41
C ALA A 648 -13.48 19.14 10.04
N SER A 649 -13.25 19.38 8.77
CA SER A 649 -12.02 20.00 8.29
C SER A 649 -12.26 20.93 7.11
N ILE A 650 -11.39 21.91 6.97
CA ILE A 650 -11.18 22.69 5.75
C ILE A 650 -9.69 22.73 5.48
N GLU A 651 -9.28 22.37 4.28
CA GLU A 651 -7.89 22.17 3.90
C GLU A 651 -7.56 22.89 2.60
N GLY A 652 -6.50 23.70 2.61
CA GLY A 652 -5.85 24.23 1.41
C GLY A 652 -4.59 23.44 1.12
N TRP A 653 -4.46 22.91 -0.10
CA TRP A 653 -3.35 22.09 -0.56
C TRP A 653 -2.72 22.69 -1.80
N ARG A 654 -1.43 22.99 -1.75
CA ARG A 654 -0.65 23.51 -2.89
C ARG A 654 0.34 22.49 -3.37
N VAL A 655 0.35 22.25 -4.67
CA VAL A 655 1.39 21.52 -5.41
C VAL A 655 2.08 22.51 -6.33
N ASP A 656 3.39 22.65 -6.22
CA ASP A 656 4.16 23.57 -7.04
C ASP A 656 4.38 23.01 -8.46
N ALA A 657 4.79 23.89 -9.39
CA ALA A 657 5.14 23.45 -10.74
C ALA A 657 6.38 22.55 -10.70
N GLN A 658 6.36 21.47 -11.49
CA GLN A 658 7.55 20.67 -11.72
C GLN A 658 8.18 21.04 -13.06
N ASN A 659 9.32 21.71 -12.97
CA ASN A 659 10.11 22.14 -14.13
C ASN A 659 11.43 21.39 -14.25
N ARG A 660 11.82 20.62 -13.21
CA ARG A 660 12.99 19.78 -13.20
C ARG A 660 12.55 18.38 -13.64
N VAL A 661 12.67 18.11 -14.93
CA VAL A 661 12.16 16.94 -15.62
C VAL A 661 13.30 16.16 -16.27
N ALA A 662 13.12 14.86 -16.44
CA ALA A 662 14.04 13.99 -17.17
C ALA A 662 14.00 14.30 -18.68
N GLU A 663 14.93 13.70 -19.43
CA GLU A 663 14.91 13.76 -20.89
C GLU A 663 13.61 13.13 -21.42
N PHE A 664 12.97 13.81 -22.39
CA PHE A 664 11.66 13.45 -22.96
C PHE A 664 10.45 13.55 -22.00
N GLU A 665 10.63 14.03 -20.78
CA GLU A 665 9.53 14.29 -19.87
C GLU A 665 9.06 15.75 -19.97
N THR A 666 7.74 15.97 -19.92
CA THR A 666 7.16 17.32 -19.98
C THR A 666 6.96 17.92 -18.58
N PRO A 667 7.19 19.23 -18.40
CA PRO A 667 6.91 19.91 -17.14
C PRO A 667 5.40 20.04 -16.91
N THR A 668 4.99 20.16 -15.63
CA THR A 668 3.60 20.39 -15.24
C THR A 668 3.43 21.70 -14.47
N PRO A 669 2.34 22.43 -14.68
CA PRO A 669 2.02 23.62 -13.90
C PRO A 669 1.61 23.24 -12.47
N GLY A 670 1.89 24.15 -11.52
CA GLY A 670 1.41 23.96 -10.14
C GLY A 670 -0.06 24.32 -10.00
N TYR A 671 -0.73 23.72 -9.00
CA TYR A 671 -2.15 23.91 -8.73
C TYR A 671 -2.44 24.04 -7.24
N THR A 672 -3.65 24.51 -6.91
CA THR A 672 -4.12 24.63 -5.52
C THR A 672 -5.49 24.00 -5.41
N PHE A 673 -5.66 23.09 -4.45
CA PHE A 673 -6.95 22.54 -4.06
C PHE A 673 -7.46 23.16 -2.76
N LEU A 674 -8.76 23.32 -2.67
CA LEU A 674 -9.49 23.58 -1.45
C LEU A 674 -10.45 22.41 -1.24
N ASN A 675 -10.28 21.70 -0.12
CA ASN A 675 -11.14 20.59 0.29
C ASN A 675 -11.84 20.97 1.60
N ALA A 676 -13.00 20.38 1.85
CA ALA A 676 -13.69 20.51 3.13
C ALA A 676 -14.44 19.23 3.45
N SER A 677 -14.50 18.86 4.71
CA SER A 677 -15.24 17.68 5.13
C SER A 677 -16.00 17.91 6.42
N VAL A 678 -17.09 17.18 6.60
CA VAL A 678 -17.86 17.11 7.81
C VAL A 678 -18.40 15.70 8.02
N GLY A 679 -18.29 15.17 9.22
CA GLY A 679 -18.83 13.89 9.63
C GLY A 679 -19.59 14.02 10.95
N TYR A 680 -20.65 13.25 11.08
CA TYR A 680 -21.49 13.20 12.29
C TYR A 680 -21.68 11.77 12.76
N LYS A 681 -21.26 11.51 14.00
CA LYS A 681 -21.38 10.21 14.68
C LYS A 681 -22.59 10.22 15.60
N PHE A 682 -23.45 9.23 15.46
CA PHE A 682 -24.63 9.11 16.32
C PHE A 682 -25.03 7.65 16.53
N GLN A 683 -25.60 7.38 17.69
CA GLN A 683 -26.16 6.08 17.99
C GLN A 683 -27.68 6.09 17.73
N TRP A 684 -28.15 5.04 17.04
CA TRP A 684 -29.58 4.80 16.86
C TRP A 684 -29.92 3.36 17.25
N GLY A 685 -30.58 3.21 18.41
CA GLY A 685 -30.84 1.89 18.98
C GLY A 685 -29.54 1.17 19.35
N ARG A 686 -29.25 0.08 18.66
CA ARG A 686 -28.02 -0.71 18.83
C ARG A 686 -26.96 -0.45 17.78
N THR A 687 -27.22 0.48 16.88
CA THR A 687 -26.29 0.80 15.80
C THR A 687 -25.51 2.07 16.08
N TYR A 688 -24.24 2.09 15.72
CA TYR A 688 -23.41 3.28 15.64
C TYR A 688 -23.34 3.71 14.18
N ASN A 689 -23.57 4.99 13.92
CA ASN A 689 -23.69 5.51 12.58
C ASN A 689 -22.73 6.67 12.38
N TYR A 690 -22.05 6.69 11.24
CA TYR A 690 -21.19 7.78 10.79
C TYR A 690 -21.69 8.28 9.44
N LEU A 691 -22.30 9.46 9.44
CA LEU A 691 -22.73 10.17 8.23
C LEU A 691 -21.67 11.22 7.89
N PHE A 692 -21.16 11.24 6.67
CA PHE A 692 -20.16 12.21 6.28
C PHE A 692 -20.42 12.81 4.90
N ALA A 693 -19.84 14.00 4.68
CA ALA A 693 -19.75 14.65 3.39
C ALA A 693 -18.34 15.24 3.23
N ARG A 694 -17.74 15.11 2.04
CA ARG A 694 -16.46 15.70 1.67
C ARG A 694 -16.58 16.39 0.33
N GLY A 695 -16.22 17.67 0.26
CA GLY A 695 -16.03 18.42 -0.98
C GLY A 695 -14.57 18.38 -1.39
N THR A 696 -14.29 18.01 -2.62
CA THR A 696 -12.96 17.93 -3.21
C THR A 696 -12.81 18.94 -4.33
N ASN A 697 -11.62 19.52 -4.49
CA ASN A 697 -11.33 20.54 -5.50
C ASN A 697 -12.41 21.62 -5.60
N LEU A 698 -12.83 22.19 -4.46
CA LEU A 698 -13.93 23.17 -4.40
C LEU A 698 -13.66 24.45 -5.23
N LEU A 699 -12.40 24.71 -5.56
CA LEU A 699 -12.00 25.80 -6.45
C LEU A 699 -12.20 25.48 -7.92
N ASP A 700 -12.49 24.21 -8.26
CA ASP A 700 -12.60 23.72 -9.63
C ASP A 700 -11.32 24.00 -10.44
N ALA A 701 -10.17 23.81 -9.78
CA ALA A 701 -8.88 24.07 -10.38
C ALA A 701 -8.52 22.99 -11.39
N GLU A 702 -8.08 23.38 -12.59
CA GLU A 702 -7.44 22.44 -13.52
C GLU A 702 -6.09 22.02 -12.94
N ALA A 703 -5.90 20.71 -12.79
CA ALA A 703 -4.72 20.14 -12.20
C ALA A 703 -4.28 18.90 -12.98
N ARG A 704 -2.96 18.69 -13.12
CA ARG A 704 -2.35 17.57 -13.80
C ARG A 704 -1.31 16.95 -12.89
N ASP A 705 -1.44 15.64 -12.67
CA ASP A 705 -0.48 14.93 -11.84
C ASP A 705 0.83 14.74 -12.59
N HIS A 706 1.93 15.24 -12.03
CA HIS A 706 3.24 15.12 -12.66
C HIS A 706 3.72 13.68 -12.80
N LEU A 707 3.30 12.80 -11.88
CA LEU A 707 3.73 11.41 -11.84
C LEU A 707 3.02 10.54 -12.89
N SER A 708 1.88 11.02 -13.42
CA SER A 708 1.11 10.29 -14.42
C SER A 708 1.81 10.26 -15.78
N PHE A 709 1.84 9.09 -16.42
CA PHE A 709 2.21 8.97 -17.84
C PHE A 709 1.20 9.68 -18.74
N LEU A 710 -0.07 9.75 -18.32
CA LEU A 710 -1.17 10.39 -19.05
C LEU A 710 -1.44 11.83 -18.60
N LYS A 711 -0.46 12.51 -17.96
CA LYS A 711 -0.63 13.88 -17.43
C LYS A 711 -1.09 14.89 -18.47
N GLU A 712 -0.82 14.66 -19.75
CA GLU A 712 -1.18 15.55 -20.85
C GLU A 712 -2.60 15.32 -21.40
N VAL A 713 -3.19 14.15 -21.11
CA VAL A 713 -4.52 13.75 -21.60
C VAL A 713 -5.54 13.52 -20.48
N LEU A 714 -5.10 13.29 -19.24
CA LEU A 714 -5.97 13.04 -18.10
C LEU A 714 -5.69 14.02 -16.94
N PRO A 715 -6.45 15.12 -16.83
CA PRO A 715 -6.46 15.96 -15.64
C PRO A 715 -7.00 15.24 -14.41
N LEU A 716 -6.61 15.72 -13.21
CA LEU A 716 -7.25 15.33 -11.96
C LEU A 716 -8.73 15.74 -11.95
N PRO A 717 -9.59 15.08 -11.13
CA PRO A 717 -11.01 15.36 -11.07
C PRO A 717 -11.32 16.85 -10.81
N GLY A 718 -12.35 17.34 -11.43
CA GLY A 718 -12.96 18.63 -11.15
C GLY A 718 -13.61 18.66 -9.77
N ARG A 719 -14.41 19.68 -9.52
CA ARG A 719 -15.12 19.83 -8.25
C ARG A 719 -16.06 18.63 -8.01
N GLY A 720 -15.91 17.98 -6.85
CA GLY A 720 -16.73 16.86 -6.44
C GLY A 720 -17.31 17.00 -5.02
N VAL A 721 -18.38 16.27 -4.76
CA VAL A 721 -18.95 16.08 -3.43
C VAL A 721 -19.15 14.59 -3.20
N VAL A 722 -18.49 14.07 -2.18
CA VAL A 722 -18.69 12.71 -1.67
C VAL A 722 -19.64 12.75 -0.49
N VAL A 723 -20.62 11.86 -0.45
CA VAL A 723 -21.52 11.66 0.71
C VAL A 723 -21.56 10.18 1.03
N GLY A 724 -21.40 9.83 2.31
CA GLY A 724 -21.45 8.44 2.75
C GLY A 724 -22.09 8.23 4.10
N LEU A 725 -22.58 7.03 4.31
CA LEU A 725 -23.13 6.54 5.58
C LEU A 725 -22.54 5.17 5.90
N ARG A 726 -21.90 5.07 7.08
CA ARG A 726 -21.44 3.82 7.67
C ARG A 726 -22.30 3.49 8.89
N THR A 727 -22.72 2.25 9.01
CA THR A 727 -23.50 1.74 10.15
C THR A 727 -22.84 0.47 10.67
N THR A 728 -22.50 0.45 11.96
CA THR A 728 -21.97 -0.74 12.68
C THR A 728 -22.96 -1.21 13.73
N PHE A 729 -23.06 -2.53 13.93
CA PHE A 729 -24.00 -3.15 14.88
C PHE A 729 -23.49 -4.43 15.52
#